data_97201b23bd53e329a5372ad8cbbe7069
#
_entry.id   97201b23bd53e329a5372ad8cbbe7069
#
_cell.length_a   1.000
_cell.length_b   1.000
_cell.length_c   1.000
_cell.angle_alpha   90.00
_cell.angle_beta   90.00
_cell.angle_gamma   90.00
#
_symmetry.space_group_name_H-M   'P 1'
#
loop_
_entity.id
_entity.type
_entity.pdbx_description
1 polymer ?
#
loop_
_entity_poly.entity_id
_entity_poly.type
_entity_poly.pdbx_seq_one_letter_code
_entity_poly.pdbx_strand_id
1 'polypeptide(L)'
;AQVVNCTNFGAFKSVNKTNSKNGGTAFSIGGVVGFAESASTALRTMVKSCDNYGAMNVQASRNAGVVATLNKNATVEDCKNYGEITNTDTKATNTRVAGIVSALNIQTSAINCVNKGNVTFAVAGNTTQGYAAGIVGQTNDASCVVDGCENYGMVRSDIFNATDPLKKFIAIIVANTNNKTCTIRNNKVGGKIGPYSDDSKVVAITAENFSDYVFFAAKTKPSIATGNVFAGEILTKGIASAQDFMDFAAAVNAGESLEKWQDEAGGINLLNDIDMSSVKDWIPIGNATFVNSKNVLTVTGPMFTGKFNGQGYKIRNFKMHSTVAAKGGTFGLFGVIGPGAVVENFTFESTCSLLVESSGIETSHGVIAGLVYDGTVRDVHSYAPMTFRSETGVKNKAQFMSLIGYAFTENQDIIIDSVDNFGEIVAENRDGNDQGGATTFHIAGILGFGTSTAGTQHFITVSDCTNEGNMTSATCRTAGICAAANRRTKLVNCINRGNQFNTCPGPDKGRIANIVCNVANVSSLTGCINYGDIISTSSARTGGIANLANNCEFSRCANYGKVQTDNQYRGLFWGYNNGLASWSNCIAGGTVGTYNGGEGVDDEYTDEAKENYLGKQGASKSTLTDITYLVGTKEPELPSESNAKLKILFIGNSFTKDAVEHLPGMLAAAGIKDIKLYHMYYGGRRIFEYTNGYTTSVDYHCYRCENGATSWTDVTGHSLHEIVSSDKWDIVTVQEHTGRAVAWDWTESQRAAVQGLVDKVKADCPEKTPDFYFIMSQAYHDMNKIATADRGQKNFTTTEEMYNVIVSMTKKLMDDVPFKDVIATGTCLQNLRTSSLNNSMCLTRDGYHMDYGISRYAAACMMFEKLISPSFDNVKLDTNAYRYNVSNTTSGSYSTPVTDANAPIALQAARYALEKPYVVTDMK
;
A
#
# COMPACT_ATOMS: atom_id res chain seq x y z
N ALA A 1 3.79 -26.91 15.55
CA ALA A 1 2.55 -26.86 14.76
C ALA A 1 2.23 -25.40 14.42
N GLN A 2 1.64 -25.18 13.25
CA GLN A 2 1.21 -23.86 12.82
C GLN A 2 -0.23 -23.94 12.32
N VAL A 3 -1.05 -22.93 12.69
CA VAL A 3 -2.37 -22.64 12.16
C VAL A 3 -2.28 -21.20 11.63
N VAL A 4 -2.31 -21.06 10.32
CA VAL A 4 -2.00 -19.76 9.67
C VAL A 4 -3.07 -19.42 8.63
N ASN A 5 -3.43 -18.14 8.55
CA ASN A 5 -4.37 -17.58 7.55
C ASN A 5 -5.74 -18.28 7.54
N CYS A 6 -6.26 -18.64 8.72
CA CYS A 6 -7.56 -19.28 8.85
C CYS A 6 -8.64 -18.26 9.19
N THR A 7 -9.78 -18.31 8.52
CA THR A 7 -10.90 -17.40 8.80
C THR A 7 -12.16 -18.19 9.16
N ASN A 8 -12.81 -17.82 10.26
CA ASN A 8 -14.09 -18.36 10.67
C ASN A 8 -15.22 -17.38 10.41
N PHE A 9 -16.20 -17.75 9.60
CA PHE A 9 -17.43 -16.99 9.38
C PHE A 9 -18.66 -17.62 10.04
N GLY A 10 -18.52 -18.88 10.49
CA GLY A 10 -19.63 -19.63 11.07
C GLY A 10 -19.93 -19.26 12.52
N ALA A 11 -21.20 -19.08 12.86
CA ALA A 11 -21.60 -18.85 14.24
C ALA A 11 -21.51 -20.13 15.08
N PHE A 12 -21.12 -20.00 16.35
CA PHE A 12 -21.05 -21.11 17.30
C PHE A 12 -22.16 -21.02 18.36
N LYS A 13 -22.79 -22.17 18.61
CA LYS A 13 -23.68 -22.35 19.78
C LYS A 13 -23.29 -23.61 20.53
N SER A 14 -23.10 -23.50 21.85
CA SER A 14 -22.87 -24.63 22.70
C SER A 14 -23.69 -24.59 23.98
N VAL A 15 -24.04 -25.76 24.50
CA VAL A 15 -24.81 -25.89 25.74
C VAL A 15 -24.03 -26.78 26.71
N ASN A 16 -23.75 -26.32 27.92
CA ASN A 16 -23.14 -27.10 28.99
C ASN A 16 -24.22 -27.91 29.72
N LYS A 17 -24.41 -29.16 29.35
CA LYS A 17 -25.35 -30.08 30.00
C LYS A 17 -24.79 -30.70 31.29
N THR A 18 -23.49 -30.76 31.42
CA THR A 18 -22.79 -31.31 32.60
C THR A 18 -21.88 -30.24 33.20
N ASN A 19 -21.71 -30.18 34.50
CA ASN A 19 -20.90 -29.15 35.16
C ASN A 19 -19.45 -29.15 34.65
N SER A 20 -19.14 -28.28 33.67
CA SER A 20 -17.78 -27.98 33.26
C SER A 20 -17.06 -27.30 34.43
N LYS A 21 -15.93 -27.87 34.88
CA LYS A 21 -15.11 -27.32 35.94
C LYS A 21 -13.73 -26.97 35.42
N ASN A 22 -13.04 -26.04 36.07
CA ASN A 22 -11.61 -25.88 35.85
C ASN A 22 -10.82 -27.15 36.12
N GLY A 23 -9.82 -27.45 35.32
CA GLY A 23 -9.01 -28.68 35.43
C GLY A 23 -9.39 -29.70 34.39
N GLY A 24 -9.46 -30.98 34.76
CA GLY A 24 -9.68 -32.09 33.81
C GLY A 24 -11.03 -32.13 33.08
N THR A 25 -11.98 -31.24 33.40
CA THR A 25 -13.30 -31.17 32.80
C THR A 25 -13.60 -29.81 32.18
N ALA A 26 -12.56 -29.01 31.85
CA ALA A 26 -12.74 -27.71 31.22
C ALA A 26 -13.12 -27.84 29.74
N PHE A 27 -14.18 -27.17 29.34
CA PHE A 27 -14.55 -27.04 27.92
C PHE A 27 -13.90 -25.82 27.33
N SER A 28 -13.10 -26.00 26.26
CA SER A 28 -12.37 -24.95 25.55
C SER A 28 -12.96 -24.76 24.17
N ILE A 29 -13.59 -23.60 23.93
CA ILE A 29 -14.25 -23.25 22.65
C ILE A 29 -13.60 -21.97 22.13
N GLY A 30 -12.87 -22.09 21.01
CA GLY A 30 -12.27 -20.97 20.27
C GLY A 30 -12.91 -20.84 18.90
N GLY A 31 -13.03 -19.64 18.39
CA GLY A 31 -13.54 -19.39 17.03
C GLY A 31 -12.66 -20.01 15.95
N VAL A 32 -11.36 -20.14 16.19
CA VAL A 32 -10.40 -20.77 15.29
C VAL A 32 -9.76 -22.01 15.94
N VAL A 33 -9.22 -21.88 17.15
CA VAL A 33 -8.51 -22.97 17.85
C VAL A 33 -9.04 -23.19 19.26
N GLY A 34 -9.46 -24.39 19.60
CA GLY A 34 -9.90 -24.72 20.97
C GLY A 34 -8.75 -24.81 21.97
N PHE A 35 -7.62 -25.42 21.59
CA PHE A 35 -6.48 -25.63 22.47
C PHE A 35 -5.17 -25.75 21.68
N ALA A 36 -4.13 -25.08 22.12
CA ALA A 36 -2.81 -25.12 21.49
C ALA A 36 -1.68 -25.25 22.53
N GLU A 37 -0.76 -26.18 22.28
CA GLU A 37 0.46 -26.35 23.09
C GLU A 37 1.62 -26.95 22.28
N SER A 38 2.84 -26.82 22.82
CA SER A 38 4.02 -27.54 22.36
C SER A 38 4.74 -28.14 23.56
N ALA A 39 5.08 -29.43 23.47
CA ALA A 39 5.93 -30.09 24.45
C ALA A 39 7.40 -29.67 24.36
N SER A 40 7.83 -29.19 23.15
CA SER A 40 9.20 -28.75 22.91
C SER A 40 9.43 -27.34 23.44
N THR A 41 10.58 -27.11 24.08
CA THR A 41 11.02 -25.75 24.44
C THR A 41 11.68 -25.02 23.28
N ALA A 42 12.13 -25.75 22.25
CA ALA A 42 12.79 -25.22 21.05
C ALA A 42 11.80 -24.87 19.91
N LEU A 43 10.59 -25.49 19.89
CA LEU A 43 9.60 -25.31 18.86
C LEU A 43 8.30 -24.78 19.48
N ARG A 44 7.80 -23.66 19.00
CA ARG A 44 6.52 -23.09 19.42
C ARG A 44 5.36 -23.57 18.54
N THR A 45 4.18 -23.72 19.14
CA THR A 45 2.94 -23.77 18.38
C THR A 45 2.48 -22.34 18.08
N MET A 46 2.21 -22.04 16.80
CA MET A 46 1.80 -20.72 16.32
C MET A 46 0.37 -20.75 15.82
N VAL A 47 -0.43 -19.76 16.21
CA VAL A 47 -1.70 -19.40 15.58
C VAL A 47 -1.52 -17.98 15.06
N LYS A 48 -1.42 -17.81 13.74
CA LYS A 48 -1.01 -16.53 13.15
C LYS A 48 -1.94 -16.11 12.00
N SER A 49 -2.20 -14.79 11.95
CA SER A 49 -3.02 -14.16 10.89
C SER A 49 -4.37 -14.86 10.70
N CYS A 50 -5.03 -15.19 11.80
CA CYS A 50 -6.32 -15.90 11.79
C CYS A 50 -7.43 -15.01 12.32
N ASP A 51 -8.56 -14.94 11.60
CA ASP A 51 -9.64 -14.01 11.89
C ASP A 51 -10.93 -14.74 12.26
N ASN A 52 -11.67 -14.24 13.24
CA ASN A 52 -13.01 -14.73 13.60
C ASN A 52 -14.05 -13.64 13.36
N TYR A 53 -14.96 -13.91 12.43
CA TYR A 53 -16.17 -13.09 12.17
C TYR A 53 -17.43 -13.71 12.74
N GLY A 54 -17.36 -15.00 13.08
CA GLY A 54 -18.51 -15.74 13.57
C GLY A 54 -18.92 -15.38 15.01
N ALA A 55 -20.19 -15.08 15.24
CA ALA A 55 -20.71 -14.86 16.58
C ALA A 55 -20.70 -16.14 17.43
N MET A 56 -20.39 -16.03 18.70
CA MET A 56 -20.29 -17.15 19.63
C MET A 56 -21.28 -16.99 20.79
N ASN A 57 -22.28 -17.86 20.88
CA ASN A 57 -23.20 -17.94 22.02
C ASN A 57 -23.00 -19.29 22.70
N VAL A 58 -22.19 -19.29 23.76
CA VAL A 58 -21.63 -20.51 24.30
C VAL A 58 -21.82 -20.66 25.82
N GLN A 59 -21.89 -21.91 26.28
CA GLN A 59 -21.78 -22.30 27.67
C GLN A 59 -20.54 -23.17 27.83
N ALA A 60 -19.43 -22.55 28.24
CA ALA A 60 -18.17 -23.24 28.39
C ALA A 60 -17.29 -22.53 29.42
N SER A 61 -16.42 -23.25 30.10
CA SER A 61 -15.50 -22.63 31.09
C SER A 61 -14.39 -21.80 30.46
N ARG A 62 -14.03 -22.03 29.19
CA ARG A 62 -13.01 -21.27 28.45
C ARG A 62 -13.48 -21.00 27.03
N ASN A 63 -13.66 -19.74 26.69
CA ASN A 63 -14.07 -19.37 25.35
C ASN A 63 -13.46 -18.04 24.91
N ALA A 64 -13.08 -18.00 23.64
CA ALA A 64 -12.50 -16.83 23.03
C ALA A 64 -12.77 -16.79 21.52
N GLY A 65 -12.72 -15.59 20.97
CA GLY A 65 -12.93 -15.36 19.55
C GLY A 65 -11.91 -16.08 18.66
N VAL A 66 -10.66 -16.19 19.08
CA VAL A 66 -9.62 -16.85 18.27
C VAL A 66 -9.17 -18.15 18.93
N VAL A 67 -8.54 -18.11 20.09
CA VAL A 67 -7.98 -19.31 20.75
C VAL A 67 -8.53 -19.45 22.17
N ALA A 68 -9.17 -20.58 22.49
CA ALA A 68 -9.66 -20.73 23.85
C ALA A 68 -8.54 -20.89 24.87
N THR A 69 -7.50 -21.69 24.60
CA THR A 69 -6.39 -21.90 25.54
C THR A 69 -5.07 -22.06 24.82
N LEU A 70 -4.08 -21.26 25.21
CA LEU A 70 -2.66 -21.49 24.94
C LEU A 70 -2.03 -22.09 26.20
N ASN A 71 -1.57 -23.35 26.14
CA ASN A 71 -1.15 -24.06 27.35
C ASN A 71 0.34 -23.99 27.62
N LYS A 72 1.20 -24.32 26.68
CA LYS A 72 2.66 -24.31 26.85
C LYS A 72 3.36 -24.03 25.52
N ASN A 73 4.39 -23.16 25.54
CA ASN A 73 5.21 -22.81 24.36
C ASN A 73 4.36 -22.56 23.10
N ALA A 74 3.36 -21.70 23.22
CA ALA A 74 2.45 -21.36 22.13
C ALA A 74 2.24 -19.85 22.02
N THR A 75 1.99 -19.37 20.82
CA THR A 75 1.76 -17.94 20.51
C THR A 75 0.55 -17.79 19.62
N VAL A 76 -0.28 -16.77 19.89
CA VAL A 76 -1.25 -16.22 18.97
C VAL A 76 -0.73 -14.84 18.53
N GLU A 77 -0.67 -14.62 17.23
CA GLU A 77 -0.03 -13.43 16.64
C GLU A 77 -0.82 -12.93 15.44
N ASP A 78 -0.92 -11.61 15.30
CA ASP A 78 -1.58 -10.91 14.17
C ASP A 78 -3.02 -11.39 13.89
N CYS A 79 -3.72 -11.89 14.91
CA CYS A 79 -5.07 -12.45 14.79
C CYS A 79 -6.13 -11.44 15.18
N LYS A 80 -7.33 -11.51 14.55
CA LYS A 80 -8.40 -10.56 14.80
C LYS A 80 -9.71 -11.25 15.18
N ASN A 81 -10.46 -10.62 16.07
CA ASN A 81 -11.83 -11.02 16.37
C ASN A 81 -12.79 -9.89 16.09
N TYR A 82 -13.72 -10.14 15.21
CA TYR A 82 -14.83 -9.25 14.85
C TYR A 82 -16.18 -9.78 15.39
N GLY A 83 -16.25 -11.10 15.65
CA GLY A 83 -17.47 -11.75 16.11
C GLY A 83 -17.83 -11.40 17.56
N GLU A 84 -19.11 -11.22 17.83
CA GLU A 84 -19.63 -11.06 19.20
C GLU A 84 -19.49 -12.37 19.99
N ILE A 85 -19.02 -12.28 21.23
CA ILE A 85 -18.82 -13.43 22.12
C ILE A 85 -19.71 -13.28 23.35
N THR A 86 -20.68 -14.15 23.48
CA THR A 86 -21.57 -14.22 24.63
C THR A 86 -21.45 -15.55 25.33
N ASN A 87 -21.09 -15.53 26.61
CA ASN A 87 -21.09 -16.72 27.46
C ASN A 87 -22.21 -16.64 28.48
N THR A 88 -23.05 -17.69 28.53
CA THR A 88 -24.21 -17.80 29.42
C THR A 88 -24.04 -18.97 30.41
N ASP A 89 -22.82 -19.46 30.70
CA ASP A 89 -22.59 -20.60 31.55
C ASP A 89 -22.73 -20.25 33.04
N THR A 90 -23.78 -20.71 33.66
CA THR A 90 -24.05 -20.57 35.11
C THR A 90 -23.47 -21.73 35.93
N LYS A 91 -22.98 -22.79 35.32
CA LYS A 91 -22.54 -24.04 35.95
C LYS A 91 -21.05 -24.16 36.16
N ALA A 92 -20.27 -23.47 35.32
CA ALA A 92 -18.82 -23.48 35.42
C ALA A 92 -18.31 -22.54 36.52
N THR A 93 -17.31 -22.99 37.26
CA THR A 93 -16.54 -22.11 38.15
C THR A 93 -15.32 -21.53 37.42
N ASN A 94 -14.98 -20.27 37.62
CA ASN A 94 -13.87 -19.58 36.96
C ASN A 94 -13.98 -19.57 35.42
N THR A 95 -15.15 -19.28 34.90
CA THR A 95 -15.38 -19.07 33.46
C THR A 95 -14.50 -17.94 32.94
N ARG A 96 -13.89 -18.13 31.76
CA ARG A 96 -13.03 -17.16 31.11
C ARG A 96 -13.54 -16.87 29.71
N VAL A 97 -13.86 -15.62 29.46
CA VAL A 97 -14.36 -15.12 28.19
C VAL A 97 -13.41 -14.05 27.66
N ALA A 98 -12.99 -14.15 26.43
CA ALA A 98 -12.08 -13.14 25.85
C ALA A 98 -12.28 -12.96 24.34
N GLY A 99 -11.91 -11.80 23.83
CA GLY A 99 -11.92 -11.53 22.39
C GLY A 99 -10.89 -12.38 21.65
N ILE A 100 -9.69 -12.53 22.17
CA ILE A 100 -8.60 -13.25 21.50
C ILE A 100 -8.25 -14.58 22.19
N VAL A 101 -7.89 -14.59 23.48
CA VAL A 101 -7.48 -15.81 24.18
C VAL A 101 -8.10 -15.89 25.56
N SER A 102 -8.79 -16.98 25.90
CA SER A 102 -9.38 -17.08 27.23
C SER A 102 -8.34 -17.41 28.33
N ALA A 103 -7.27 -18.16 28.03
CA ALA A 103 -6.22 -18.45 28.98
C ALA A 103 -4.83 -18.58 28.34
N LEU A 104 -3.86 -17.88 28.93
CA LEU A 104 -2.42 -18.02 28.68
C LEU A 104 -1.77 -18.74 29.84
N ASN A 105 -1.01 -19.81 29.55
CA ASN A 105 -0.29 -20.58 30.55
C ASN A 105 1.25 -20.42 30.39
N ILE A 106 2.05 -21.44 30.58
CA ILE A 106 3.50 -21.35 30.65
C ILE A 106 4.12 -20.99 29.29
N GLN A 107 4.92 -19.93 29.24
CA GLN A 107 5.65 -19.50 28.05
C GLN A 107 4.73 -19.25 26.82
N THR A 108 3.60 -18.61 27.07
CA THR A 108 2.64 -18.30 26.01
C THR A 108 2.50 -16.78 25.77
N SER A 109 2.12 -16.40 24.56
CA SER A 109 2.04 -15.00 24.18
C SER A 109 0.81 -14.71 23.32
N ALA A 110 0.27 -13.50 23.47
CA ALA A 110 -0.66 -12.86 22.55
C ALA A 110 0.02 -11.57 22.03
N ILE A 111 0.24 -11.50 20.71
CA ILE A 111 1.05 -10.45 20.09
C ILE A 111 0.28 -9.84 18.91
N ASN A 112 0.21 -8.50 18.84
CA ASN A 112 -0.39 -7.71 17.74
C ASN A 112 -1.82 -8.13 17.38
N CYS A 113 -2.59 -8.65 18.32
CA CYS A 113 -3.94 -9.13 18.06
C CYS A 113 -4.98 -8.03 18.29
N VAL A 114 -6.04 -8.01 17.48
CA VAL A 114 -7.07 -6.97 17.53
C VAL A 114 -8.44 -7.56 17.85
N ASN A 115 -9.10 -7.06 18.89
CA ASN A 115 -10.51 -7.38 19.18
C ASN A 115 -11.41 -6.19 18.87
N LYS A 116 -12.33 -6.37 17.93
CA LYS A 116 -13.41 -5.42 17.60
C LYS A 116 -14.79 -5.94 18.02
N GLY A 117 -14.93 -7.25 18.25
CA GLY A 117 -16.18 -7.84 18.72
C GLY A 117 -16.47 -7.59 20.20
N ASN A 118 -17.74 -7.49 20.56
CA ASN A 118 -18.16 -7.38 21.96
C ASN A 118 -17.93 -8.69 22.71
N VAL A 119 -17.51 -8.60 23.97
CA VAL A 119 -17.25 -9.74 24.84
C VAL A 119 -18.15 -9.66 26.07
N THR A 120 -19.08 -10.60 26.20
CA THR A 120 -20.09 -10.58 27.28
C THR A 120 -20.11 -11.88 28.07
N PHE A 121 -19.90 -11.79 29.39
CA PHE A 121 -20.26 -12.85 30.31
C PHE A 121 -21.67 -12.55 30.83
N ALA A 122 -22.65 -13.14 30.17
CA ALA A 122 -24.09 -12.81 30.31
C ALA A 122 -24.74 -13.66 31.41
N VAL A 123 -24.27 -13.53 32.66
CA VAL A 123 -24.86 -14.16 33.85
C VAL A 123 -25.26 -13.06 34.82
N ALA A 124 -26.54 -12.71 34.80
CA ALA A 124 -27.07 -11.63 35.62
C ALA A 124 -26.88 -11.87 37.14
N GLY A 125 -26.47 -10.83 37.87
CA GLY A 125 -26.21 -10.87 39.30
C GLY A 125 -24.97 -11.67 39.72
N ASN A 126 -24.16 -12.15 38.80
CA ASN A 126 -22.91 -12.85 39.10
C ASN A 126 -21.82 -11.87 39.52
N THR A 127 -21.47 -11.82 40.79
CA THR A 127 -20.42 -10.96 41.34
C THR A 127 -19.16 -11.71 41.80
N THR A 128 -19.09 -13.04 41.62
CA THR A 128 -18.10 -13.87 42.30
C THR A 128 -17.32 -14.83 41.39
N GLN A 129 -17.81 -15.13 40.19
CA GLN A 129 -17.26 -16.19 39.34
C GLN A 129 -17.17 -15.79 37.85
N GLY A 130 -15.97 -15.83 37.31
CA GLY A 130 -15.71 -15.60 35.89
C GLY A 130 -14.77 -14.44 35.63
N TYR A 131 -14.25 -14.35 34.40
CA TYR A 131 -13.35 -13.33 33.92
C TYR A 131 -13.76 -12.92 32.51
N ALA A 132 -13.85 -11.64 32.22
CA ALA A 132 -14.17 -11.14 30.89
C ALA A 132 -13.13 -10.10 30.44
N ALA A 133 -12.57 -10.27 29.23
CA ALA A 133 -11.58 -9.35 28.69
C ALA A 133 -11.73 -9.17 27.16
N GLY A 134 -11.30 -8.01 26.68
CA GLY A 134 -11.20 -7.78 25.26
C GLY A 134 -10.13 -8.65 24.59
N ILE A 135 -8.98 -8.87 25.23
CA ILE A 135 -7.86 -9.62 24.65
C ILE A 135 -7.64 -10.95 25.39
N VAL A 136 -7.29 -10.95 26.67
CA VAL A 136 -6.92 -12.16 27.43
C VAL A 136 -7.73 -12.32 28.69
N GLY A 137 -8.44 -13.44 28.85
CA GLY A 137 -9.26 -13.72 30.04
C GLY A 137 -8.42 -13.93 31.30
N GLN A 138 -7.36 -14.73 31.22
CA GLN A 138 -6.45 -14.95 32.33
C GLN A 138 -5.03 -15.32 31.89
N THR A 139 -4.03 -14.81 32.58
CA THR A 139 -2.64 -15.28 32.52
C THR A 139 -2.30 -16.09 33.78
N ASN A 140 -1.62 -17.25 33.65
CA ASN A 140 -1.36 -18.16 34.72
C ASN A 140 0.12 -18.33 35.06
N ASP A 141 1.03 -17.69 34.36
CA ASP A 141 2.46 -17.78 34.57
C ASP A 141 3.18 -16.45 34.33
N ALA A 142 4.31 -16.24 35.02
CA ALA A 142 5.10 -15.01 34.85
C ALA A 142 5.77 -14.88 33.45
N SER A 143 5.90 -15.98 32.74
CA SER A 143 6.43 -15.98 31.34
C SER A 143 5.41 -15.59 30.28
N CYS A 144 4.15 -15.29 30.66
CA CYS A 144 3.14 -14.84 29.73
C CYS A 144 3.41 -13.41 29.25
N VAL A 145 3.19 -13.17 27.95
CA VAL A 145 3.35 -11.86 27.31
C VAL A 145 2.08 -11.47 26.56
N VAL A 146 1.64 -10.23 26.75
CA VAL A 146 0.56 -9.59 25.95
C VAL A 146 1.13 -8.27 25.43
N ASP A 147 1.45 -8.22 24.14
CA ASP A 147 2.24 -7.15 23.53
C ASP A 147 1.60 -6.66 22.23
N GLY A 148 1.48 -5.35 22.06
CA GLY A 148 0.98 -4.73 20.83
C GLY A 148 -0.50 -5.01 20.49
N CYS A 149 -1.29 -5.58 21.43
CA CYS A 149 -2.69 -5.92 21.17
C CYS A 149 -3.62 -4.71 21.30
N GLU A 150 -4.73 -4.73 20.56
CA GLU A 150 -5.69 -3.62 20.53
C GLU A 150 -7.12 -4.11 20.84
N ASN A 151 -7.82 -3.41 21.70
CA ASN A 151 -9.24 -3.67 21.92
C ASN A 151 -10.10 -2.44 21.61
N TYR A 152 -11.12 -2.68 20.82
CA TYR A 152 -12.15 -1.71 20.46
C TYR A 152 -13.56 -2.17 20.86
N GLY A 153 -13.75 -3.46 21.16
CA GLY A 153 -15.02 -4.04 21.55
C GLY A 153 -15.43 -3.67 23.00
N MET A 154 -16.73 -3.76 23.27
CA MET A 154 -17.26 -3.59 24.61
C MET A 154 -17.09 -4.86 25.43
N VAL A 155 -16.67 -4.75 26.70
CA VAL A 155 -16.49 -5.87 27.62
C VAL A 155 -17.52 -5.75 28.74
N ARG A 156 -18.37 -6.79 28.93
CA ARG A 156 -19.49 -6.78 29.89
C ARG A 156 -19.53 -7.99 30.82
N SER A 157 -19.73 -7.72 32.09
CA SER A 157 -20.04 -8.75 33.11
C SER A 157 -20.55 -8.11 34.40
N ASP A 158 -21.48 -8.73 35.12
CA ASP A 158 -21.96 -8.25 36.44
C ASP A 158 -20.93 -8.40 37.56
N ILE A 159 -19.78 -9.00 37.30
CA ILE A 159 -18.60 -8.95 38.17
C ILE A 159 -18.01 -7.53 38.25
N PHE A 160 -18.32 -6.66 37.27
CA PHE A 160 -17.86 -5.30 37.24
C PHE A 160 -18.36 -4.46 38.43
N ASN A 161 -17.41 -3.85 39.15
CA ASN A 161 -17.72 -2.95 40.24
C ASN A 161 -17.05 -1.59 40.02
N ALA A 162 -17.81 -0.56 39.66
CA ALA A 162 -17.29 0.77 39.37
C ALA A 162 -16.64 1.45 40.58
N THR A 163 -17.08 1.10 41.82
CA THR A 163 -16.65 1.75 43.07
C THR A 163 -15.43 1.07 43.72
N ASP A 164 -15.09 -0.17 43.32
CA ASP A 164 -13.93 -0.87 43.81
C ASP A 164 -13.09 -1.45 42.65
N PRO A 165 -12.14 -0.66 42.10
CA PRO A 165 -11.30 -1.09 41.00
C PRO A 165 -10.48 -2.37 41.26
N LEU A 166 -10.26 -2.72 42.54
CA LEU A 166 -9.46 -3.85 42.98
C LEU A 166 -10.24 -5.18 43.03
N LYS A 167 -11.55 -5.17 42.78
CA LYS A 167 -12.41 -6.37 42.77
C LYS A 167 -13.00 -6.71 41.40
N LYS A 168 -12.36 -6.30 40.32
CA LYS A 168 -12.91 -6.41 38.98
C LYS A 168 -12.18 -7.52 38.22
N PHE A 169 -12.68 -8.71 38.18
CA PHE A 169 -12.22 -9.77 37.24
C PHE A 169 -12.70 -9.51 35.81
N ILE A 170 -12.62 -8.25 35.39
CA ILE A 170 -12.99 -7.74 34.08
C ILE A 170 -12.03 -6.62 33.69
N ALA A 171 -11.49 -6.64 32.50
CA ALA A 171 -10.58 -5.62 31.97
C ALA A 171 -10.62 -5.55 30.44
N ILE A 172 -10.07 -4.52 29.88
CA ILE A 172 -10.01 -4.34 28.42
C ILE A 172 -8.93 -5.24 27.81
N ILE A 173 -7.76 -5.38 28.43
CA ILE A 173 -6.65 -6.19 27.88
C ILE A 173 -6.56 -7.54 28.61
N VAL A 174 -6.35 -7.57 29.92
CA VAL A 174 -6.20 -8.83 30.68
C VAL A 174 -7.11 -8.84 31.91
N ALA A 175 -8.14 -9.72 31.95
CA ALA A 175 -9.10 -9.73 33.04
C ALA A 175 -8.51 -10.25 34.36
N ASN A 176 -7.52 -11.14 34.36
CA ASN A 176 -6.90 -11.65 35.59
C ASN A 176 -5.45 -12.12 35.36
N THR A 177 -4.50 -11.57 36.10
CA THR A 177 -3.10 -12.00 36.06
C THR A 177 -2.79 -13.13 37.02
N ASN A 178 -3.75 -13.67 37.78
CA ASN A 178 -3.62 -14.78 38.70
C ASN A 178 -2.43 -14.63 39.69
N ASN A 179 -2.21 -13.42 40.19
CA ASN A 179 -1.08 -13.06 41.08
C ASN A 179 0.34 -13.31 40.47
N LYS A 180 0.44 -13.31 39.15
CA LYS A 180 1.72 -13.49 38.45
C LYS A 180 2.21 -12.17 37.89
N THR A 181 3.53 -11.98 37.85
CA THR A 181 4.13 -10.80 37.20
C THR A 181 4.33 -11.09 35.72
N CYS A 182 3.28 -11.03 34.90
CA CYS A 182 3.37 -11.17 33.45
C CYS A 182 3.65 -9.82 32.76
N THR A 183 4.10 -9.86 31.50
CA THR A 183 4.38 -8.64 30.72
C THR A 183 3.15 -8.24 29.93
N ILE A 184 2.66 -6.98 30.10
CA ILE A 184 1.51 -6.41 29.39
C ILE A 184 1.94 -5.06 28.85
N ARG A 185 2.34 -4.97 27.56
CA ARG A 185 2.95 -3.75 27.05
C ARG A 185 2.48 -3.37 25.65
N ASN A 186 2.63 -2.09 25.33
CA ASN A 186 2.39 -1.50 24.01
C ASN A 186 0.97 -1.75 23.46
N ASN A 187 -0.02 -2.02 24.35
CA ASN A 187 -1.37 -2.32 23.93
C ASN A 187 -2.18 -1.03 23.77
N LYS A 188 -3.13 -1.03 22.82
CA LYS A 188 -4.13 0.02 22.68
C LYS A 188 -5.42 -0.36 23.39
N VAL A 189 -5.82 0.49 24.34
CA VAL A 189 -6.90 0.25 25.28
C VAL A 189 -8.10 1.13 24.91
N GLY A 190 -9.13 0.54 24.33
CA GLY A 190 -10.32 1.26 23.87
C GLY A 190 -11.62 0.50 24.15
N GLY A 191 -12.72 1.01 23.63
CA GLY A 191 -14.02 0.40 23.80
C GLY A 191 -14.80 0.88 25.02
N LYS A 192 -15.65 0.01 25.54
CA LYS A 192 -16.47 0.25 26.73
C LYS A 192 -16.35 -0.92 27.70
N ILE A 193 -16.60 -0.67 28.98
CA ILE A 193 -16.56 -1.70 30.02
C ILE A 193 -17.72 -1.49 31.01
N GLY A 194 -18.37 -2.55 31.44
CA GLY A 194 -19.42 -2.39 32.43
C GLY A 194 -20.19 -3.65 32.80
N PRO A 195 -21.21 -3.53 33.68
CA PRO A 195 -22.04 -4.66 34.04
C PRO A 195 -22.91 -5.13 32.86
N TYR A 196 -23.26 -6.39 32.85
CA TYR A 196 -24.17 -6.97 31.87
C TYR A 196 -25.62 -6.54 32.07
N SER A 197 -26.06 -6.48 33.33
CA SER A 197 -27.46 -6.25 33.70
C SER A 197 -27.88 -4.75 33.78
N ASP A 198 -26.92 -3.81 33.62
CA ASP A 198 -27.20 -2.36 33.83
C ASP A 198 -26.40 -1.50 32.86
N ASP A 199 -27.04 -1.09 31.79
CA ASP A 199 -26.41 -0.26 30.73
C ASP A 199 -26.02 1.13 31.21
N SER A 200 -26.71 1.66 32.21
CA SER A 200 -26.43 3.00 32.77
C SER A 200 -25.09 3.09 33.50
N LYS A 201 -24.49 1.94 33.83
CA LYS A 201 -23.17 1.83 34.48
C LYS A 201 -22.04 1.43 33.57
N VAL A 202 -22.29 1.40 32.27
CA VAL A 202 -21.24 1.14 31.27
C VAL A 202 -20.35 2.38 31.14
N VAL A 203 -19.04 2.18 31.26
CA VAL A 203 -18.02 3.22 31.22
C VAL A 203 -17.36 3.19 29.84
N ALA A 204 -17.30 4.32 29.16
CA ALA A 204 -16.46 4.48 27.97
C ALA A 204 -14.99 4.59 28.38
N ILE A 205 -14.09 3.94 27.64
CA ILE A 205 -12.65 4.12 27.82
C ILE A 205 -12.24 5.43 27.15
N THR A 206 -11.51 6.26 27.89
CA THR A 206 -11.02 7.57 27.44
C THR A 206 -9.53 7.71 27.70
N ALA A 207 -8.92 8.77 27.21
CA ALA A 207 -7.52 9.06 27.44
C ALA A 207 -7.19 9.24 28.95
N GLU A 208 -8.16 9.68 29.74
CA GLU A 208 -8.00 9.92 31.19
C GLU A 208 -8.14 8.64 32.02
N ASN A 209 -8.97 7.65 31.56
CA ASN A 209 -9.29 6.49 32.40
C ASN A 209 -8.73 5.14 31.89
N PHE A 210 -8.15 5.09 30.67
CA PHE A 210 -7.74 3.81 30.04
C PHE A 210 -6.78 2.99 30.93
N SER A 211 -5.89 3.67 31.68
CA SER A 211 -4.92 3.00 32.54
C SER A 211 -5.55 2.15 33.63
N ASP A 212 -6.76 2.48 34.09
CA ASP A 212 -7.48 1.77 35.14
C ASP A 212 -8.07 0.44 34.64
N TYR A 213 -8.16 0.25 33.33
CA TYR A 213 -8.82 -0.86 32.69
C TYR A 213 -7.91 -1.75 31.82
N VAL A 214 -6.58 -1.51 31.83
CA VAL A 214 -5.62 -2.32 31.08
C VAL A 214 -5.66 -3.78 31.57
N PHE A 215 -5.53 -3.99 32.89
CA PHE A 215 -5.56 -5.33 33.48
C PHE A 215 -6.05 -5.29 34.92
N PHE A 216 -6.45 -6.48 35.40
CA PHE A 216 -6.75 -6.69 36.81
C PHE A 216 -5.75 -7.65 37.44
N ALA A 217 -5.17 -7.28 38.58
CA ALA A 217 -4.28 -8.10 39.39
C ALA A 217 -4.93 -8.36 40.76
N ALA A 218 -5.37 -9.55 40.96
CA ALA A 218 -5.84 -9.99 42.30
C ALA A 218 -4.63 -10.14 43.26
N LYS A 219 -4.40 -9.16 44.12
CA LYS A 219 -3.37 -9.11 45.19
C LYS A 219 -1.92 -8.89 44.74
N THR A 220 -1.30 -7.88 45.29
CA THR A 220 0.12 -7.64 45.72
C THR A 220 1.29 -7.78 44.73
N LYS A 221 1.17 -8.28 43.50
CA LYS A 221 2.28 -8.23 42.52
C LYS A 221 1.79 -7.55 41.25
N PRO A 222 2.24 -6.31 40.94
CA PRO A 222 1.91 -5.69 39.69
C PRO A 222 2.59 -6.44 38.54
N SER A 223 1.81 -6.77 37.51
CA SER A 223 2.37 -7.12 36.22
C SER A 223 3.19 -5.94 35.66
N ILE A 224 4.19 -6.23 34.86
CA ILE A 224 4.93 -5.19 34.14
C ILE A 224 4.01 -4.63 33.04
N ALA A 225 3.45 -3.47 33.26
CA ALA A 225 2.59 -2.77 32.31
C ALA A 225 3.28 -1.49 31.85
N THR A 226 3.77 -1.45 30.61
CA THR A 226 4.51 -0.31 30.05
C THR A 226 4.06 -0.01 28.62
N GLY A 227 4.09 1.26 28.22
CA GLY A 227 3.80 1.65 26.83
C GLY A 227 2.36 1.39 26.37
N ASN A 228 1.42 1.07 27.29
CA ASN A 228 0.02 0.95 26.92
C ASN A 228 -0.58 2.35 26.73
N VAL A 229 -1.37 2.54 25.67
CA VAL A 229 -1.94 3.83 25.30
C VAL A 229 -3.45 3.75 25.06
N PHE A 230 -4.12 4.89 25.06
CA PHE A 230 -5.51 4.98 24.68
C PHE A 230 -5.68 4.69 23.18
N ALA A 231 -6.65 3.86 22.81
CA ALA A 231 -6.89 3.43 21.43
C ALA A 231 -7.64 4.45 20.55
N GLY A 232 -8.06 5.60 21.13
CA GLY A 232 -8.96 6.52 20.44
C GLY A 232 -10.44 6.12 20.55
N GLU A 233 -11.33 6.96 20.04
CA GLU A 233 -12.77 6.69 20.08
C GLU A 233 -13.15 5.60 19.07
N ILE A 234 -14.08 4.73 19.51
CA ILE A 234 -14.74 3.81 18.59
C ILE A 234 -15.79 4.60 17.81
N LEU A 235 -15.76 4.46 16.50
CA LEU A 235 -16.87 4.91 15.67
C LEU A 235 -18.11 4.08 16.04
N THR A 236 -19.05 4.69 16.73
CA THR A 236 -20.31 4.06 17.16
C THR A 236 -21.45 4.34 16.20
N LYS A 237 -21.25 5.30 15.29
CA LYS A 237 -22.19 5.64 14.21
C LYS A 237 -21.54 5.31 12.86
N GLY A 238 -22.30 4.65 12.02
CA GLY A 238 -21.85 4.23 10.69
C GLY A 238 -22.71 3.09 10.16
N ILE A 239 -22.23 2.43 9.13
CA ILE A 239 -22.90 1.33 8.45
C ILE A 239 -22.33 0.01 8.98
N ALA A 240 -23.16 -0.79 9.66
CA ALA A 240 -22.74 -2.04 10.30
C ALA A 240 -23.28 -3.30 9.61
N SER A 241 -24.25 -3.18 8.69
CA SER A 241 -24.91 -4.32 8.03
C SER A 241 -25.39 -3.97 6.62
N ALA A 242 -25.76 -4.99 5.85
CA ALA A 242 -26.41 -4.80 4.56
C ALA A 242 -27.73 -4.00 4.68
N GLN A 243 -28.50 -4.21 5.75
CA GLN A 243 -29.72 -3.44 5.99
C GLN A 243 -29.42 -1.96 6.27
N ASP A 244 -28.38 -1.66 7.09
CA ASP A 244 -27.93 -0.27 7.28
C ASP A 244 -27.50 0.37 5.98
N PHE A 245 -26.83 -0.40 5.09
CA PHE A 245 -26.45 0.09 3.77
C PHE A 245 -27.65 0.45 2.90
N MET A 246 -28.68 -0.41 2.89
CA MET A 246 -29.95 -0.14 2.17
C MET A 246 -30.71 1.05 2.76
N ASP A 247 -30.79 1.14 4.08
CA ASP A 247 -31.46 2.26 4.77
C ASP A 247 -30.72 3.58 4.50
N PHE A 248 -29.37 3.55 4.51
CA PHE A 248 -28.54 4.69 4.17
C PHE A 248 -28.75 5.15 2.72
N ALA A 249 -28.75 4.21 1.76
CA ALA A 249 -29.01 4.50 0.36
C ALA A 249 -30.41 5.13 0.18
N ALA A 250 -31.42 4.59 0.85
CA ALA A 250 -32.78 5.13 0.84
C ALA A 250 -32.84 6.57 1.41
N ALA A 251 -32.16 6.83 2.53
CA ALA A 251 -32.13 8.17 3.15
C ALA A 251 -31.45 9.20 2.23
N VAL A 252 -30.29 8.86 1.62
CA VAL A 252 -29.63 9.72 0.65
C VAL A 252 -30.55 10.02 -0.54
N ASN A 253 -31.21 9.00 -1.06
CA ASN A 253 -32.10 9.12 -2.22
C ASN A 253 -33.38 9.91 -1.94
N ALA A 254 -33.83 9.91 -0.69
CA ALA A 254 -34.99 10.70 -0.22
C ALA A 254 -34.60 12.12 0.24
N GLY A 255 -33.31 12.44 0.37
CA GLY A 255 -32.82 13.70 0.94
C GLY A 255 -33.09 13.83 2.44
N GLU A 256 -33.15 12.72 3.14
CA GLU A 256 -33.37 12.66 4.59
C GLU A 256 -32.08 12.94 5.39
N SER A 257 -32.21 13.17 6.70
CA SER A 257 -31.08 13.38 7.60
C SER A 257 -30.21 12.11 7.68
N LEU A 258 -28.89 12.29 7.60
CA LEU A 258 -27.90 11.20 7.70
C LEU A 258 -27.26 11.09 9.10
N GLU A 259 -27.75 11.86 10.09
CA GLU A 259 -27.18 11.92 11.46
C GLU A 259 -27.08 10.54 12.14
N LYS A 260 -27.97 9.61 11.79
CA LYS A 260 -27.94 8.23 12.31
C LYS A 260 -26.61 7.54 12.01
N TRP A 261 -26.00 7.82 10.84
CA TRP A 261 -24.76 7.18 10.38
C TRP A 261 -23.54 8.09 10.48
N GLN A 262 -23.72 9.39 10.71
CA GLN A 262 -22.64 10.36 10.78
C GLN A 262 -21.90 10.31 12.12
N ASP A 263 -20.59 10.25 12.06
CA ASP A 263 -19.73 10.54 13.22
C ASP A 263 -19.77 12.03 13.60
N GLU A 264 -19.00 12.44 14.61
CA GLU A 264 -18.96 13.83 15.07
C GLU A 264 -18.39 14.81 14.04
N ALA A 265 -17.57 14.32 13.11
CA ALA A 265 -17.02 15.09 11.99
C ALA A 265 -17.92 15.11 10.75
N GLY A 266 -19.09 14.44 10.79
CA GLY A 266 -20.04 14.33 9.68
C GLY A 266 -19.66 13.25 8.66
N GLY A 267 -18.69 12.40 8.97
CA GLY A 267 -18.28 11.28 8.12
C GLY A 267 -19.20 10.07 8.26
N ILE A 268 -19.38 9.34 7.16
CA ILE A 268 -20.08 8.05 7.13
C ILE A 268 -19.02 6.94 7.05
N ASN A 269 -19.00 6.06 8.05
CA ASN A 269 -17.97 5.03 8.15
C ASN A 269 -18.58 3.63 8.06
N LEU A 270 -17.85 2.68 7.44
CA LEU A 270 -18.13 1.26 7.69
C LEU A 270 -17.63 0.90 9.09
N LEU A 271 -18.39 0.09 9.81
CA LEU A 271 -18.08 -0.34 11.17
C LEU A 271 -17.50 -1.76 11.22
N ASN A 272 -17.68 -2.52 10.14
CA ASN A 272 -17.14 -3.87 9.93
C ASN A 272 -17.27 -4.27 8.46
N ASP A 273 -16.81 -5.46 8.11
CA ASP A 273 -17.08 -6.05 6.79
C ASP A 273 -18.58 -6.23 6.58
N ILE A 274 -19.05 -5.90 5.37
CA ILE A 274 -20.47 -5.97 5.04
C ILE A 274 -20.77 -7.14 4.10
N ASP A 275 -21.58 -8.08 4.53
CA ASP A 275 -22.09 -9.17 3.72
C ASP A 275 -23.40 -8.76 3.03
N MET A 276 -23.34 -8.54 1.72
CA MET A 276 -24.48 -8.09 0.90
C MET A 276 -25.31 -9.24 0.30
N SER A 277 -25.13 -10.48 0.74
CA SER A 277 -25.82 -11.67 0.18
C SER A 277 -27.35 -11.62 0.30
N SER A 278 -27.88 -10.86 1.25
CA SER A 278 -29.33 -10.67 1.44
C SER A 278 -29.94 -9.63 0.49
N VAL A 279 -29.11 -8.80 -0.17
CA VAL A 279 -29.55 -7.70 -1.05
C VAL A 279 -29.83 -8.25 -2.44
N LYS A 280 -31.09 -8.18 -2.88
CA LYS A 280 -31.53 -8.65 -4.20
C LYS A 280 -31.70 -7.52 -5.20
N ASP A 281 -32.35 -6.45 -4.76
CA ASP A 281 -32.67 -5.29 -5.60
C ASP A 281 -31.94 -4.06 -5.03
N TRP A 282 -30.75 -3.79 -5.55
CA TRP A 282 -29.96 -2.66 -5.12
C TRP A 282 -30.38 -1.38 -5.82
N ILE A 283 -30.69 -0.34 -5.06
CA ILE A 283 -30.84 1.02 -5.54
C ILE A 283 -29.58 1.80 -5.16
N PRO A 284 -28.83 2.34 -6.15
CA PRO A 284 -27.58 3.05 -5.87
C PRO A 284 -27.73 4.23 -4.89
N ILE A 285 -26.70 4.47 -4.10
CA ILE A 285 -26.61 5.67 -3.26
C ILE A 285 -26.46 6.87 -4.19
N GLY A 286 -27.37 7.84 -4.09
CA GLY A 286 -27.42 8.97 -5.04
C GLY A 286 -27.90 8.54 -6.44
N ASN A 287 -29.09 7.99 -6.52
CA ASN A 287 -29.69 7.46 -7.74
C ASN A 287 -30.22 8.57 -8.66
N ALA A 288 -29.29 9.35 -9.25
CA ALA A 288 -29.58 10.43 -10.18
C ALA A 288 -29.36 10.03 -11.66
N THR A 289 -29.87 10.85 -12.57
CA THR A 289 -29.61 10.74 -13.99
C THR A 289 -28.80 11.94 -14.49
N PHE A 290 -28.10 11.79 -15.63
CA PHE A 290 -27.34 12.86 -16.23
C PHE A 290 -27.66 13.05 -17.72
N VAL A 291 -27.46 14.27 -18.22
CA VAL A 291 -27.48 14.59 -19.65
C VAL A 291 -26.26 15.45 -19.97
N ASN A 292 -25.38 14.97 -20.83
CA ASN A 292 -24.28 15.77 -21.36
C ASN A 292 -24.70 16.36 -22.74
N SER A 293 -24.82 17.65 -22.79
CA SER A 293 -25.12 18.37 -24.05
C SER A 293 -24.05 19.41 -24.34
N LYS A 294 -23.26 19.19 -25.40
CA LYS A 294 -22.18 20.09 -25.83
C LYS A 294 -21.16 20.41 -24.71
N ASN A 295 -20.78 19.42 -23.92
CA ASN A 295 -19.88 19.52 -22.73
C ASN A 295 -20.44 20.40 -21.59
N VAL A 296 -21.74 20.42 -21.43
CA VAL A 296 -22.45 20.92 -20.25
C VAL A 296 -23.20 19.73 -19.63
N LEU A 297 -22.90 19.37 -18.42
CA LEU A 297 -23.56 18.28 -17.72
C LEU A 297 -24.72 18.83 -16.88
N THR A 298 -25.87 18.20 -17.01
CA THR A 298 -27.02 18.43 -16.11
C THR A 298 -27.29 17.13 -15.38
N VAL A 299 -27.21 17.15 -14.06
CA VAL A 299 -27.56 16.03 -13.19
C VAL A 299 -28.91 16.29 -12.56
N THR A 300 -29.82 15.32 -12.62
CA THR A 300 -31.20 15.43 -12.09
C THR A 300 -31.45 14.28 -11.13
N GLY A 301 -31.80 14.60 -9.90
CA GLY A 301 -32.05 13.64 -8.83
C GLY A 301 -31.03 13.72 -7.70
N PRO A 302 -31.10 12.81 -6.72
CA PRO A 302 -30.23 12.80 -5.54
C PRO A 302 -28.79 12.41 -5.92
N MET A 303 -27.82 13.07 -5.25
CA MET A 303 -26.40 12.77 -5.33
C MET A 303 -25.86 12.56 -3.93
N PHE A 304 -24.83 11.70 -3.79
CA PHE A 304 -24.09 11.63 -2.55
C PHE A 304 -23.06 12.77 -2.49
N THR A 305 -23.15 13.64 -1.49
CA THR A 305 -22.25 14.80 -1.31
C THR A 305 -21.51 14.77 0.02
N GLY A 306 -21.55 13.64 0.73
CA GLY A 306 -20.87 13.44 2.03
C GLY A 306 -19.47 12.87 1.91
N LYS A 307 -18.92 12.51 3.07
CA LYS A 307 -17.66 11.75 3.18
C LYS A 307 -17.99 10.31 3.58
N PHE A 308 -17.60 9.34 2.76
CA PHE A 308 -17.76 7.92 3.03
C PHE A 308 -16.38 7.29 3.15
N ASN A 309 -16.09 6.70 4.31
CA ASN A 309 -14.83 6.00 4.55
C ASN A 309 -15.11 4.56 4.95
N GLY A 310 -14.62 3.61 4.17
CA GLY A 310 -14.77 2.20 4.44
C GLY A 310 -13.90 1.66 5.59
N GLN A 311 -12.98 2.46 6.16
CA GLN A 311 -12.12 2.09 7.29
C GLN A 311 -11.28 0.81 7.04
N GLY A 312 -10.96 0.52 5.77
CA GLY A 312 -10.26 -0.69 5.35
C GLY A 312 -11.11 -1.96 5.38
N TYR A 313 -12.42 -1.84 5.64
CA TYR A 313 -13.34 -2.98 5.62
C TYR A 313 -13.72 -3.42 4.21
N LYS A 314 -14.32 -4.60 4.13
CA LYS A 314 -14.64 -5.27 2.88
C LYS A 314 -16.16 -5.36 2.65
N ILE A 315 -16.53 -5.25 1.39
CA ILE A 315 -17.88 -5.58 0.90
C ILE A 315 -17.80 -6.92 0.19
N ARG A 316 -18.66 -7.87 0.56
CA ARG A 316 -18.66 -9.22 0.03
C ARG A 316 -20.04 -9.70 -0.39
N ASN A 317 -20.08 -10.72 -1.25
CA ASN A 317 -21.30 -11.34 -1.76
C ASN A 317 -22.28 -10.36 -2.44
N PHE A 318 -21.80 -9.21 -2.91
CA PHE A 318 -22.61 -8.18 -3.54
C PHE A 318 -22.78 -8.47 -5.04
N LYS A 319 -23.94 -9.01 -5.42
CA LYS A 319 -24.27 -9.30 -6.82
C LYS A 319 -25.06 -8.13 -7.42
N MET A 320 -24.33 -7.18 -7.98
CA MET A 320 -24.92 -6.00 -8.63
C MET A 320 -25.41 -6.36 -10.04
N HIS A 321 -26.70 -6.18 -10.30
CA HIS A 321 -27.28 -6.39 -11.63
C HIS A 321 -27.97 -5.10 -12.08
N SER A 322 -27.44 -4.47 -13.14
CA SER A 322 -28.00 -3.24 -13.71
C SER A 322 -28.86 -3.53 -14.95
N THR A 323 -30.12 -3.16 -14.84
CA THR A 323 -31.11 -3.11 -15.94
C THR A 323 -31.61 -1.68 -16.15
N VAL A 324 -30.76 -0.68 -15.87
CA VAL A 324 -31.14 0.75 -15.95
C VAL A 324 -31.59 1.12 -17.36
N ALA A 325 -32.84 1.55 -17.50
CA ALA A 325 -33.48 1.90 -18.75
C ALA A 325 -33.75 3.41 -18.92
N ALA A 326 -33.48 4.23 -17.90
CA ALA A 326 -33.62 5.68 -18.00
C ALA A 326 -32.44 6.31 -18.73
N LYS A 327 -32.69 7.25 -19.64
CA LYS A 327 -31.63 8.01 -20.31
C LYS A 327 -30.76 8.76 -19.29
N GLY A 328 -29.44 8.56 -19.36
CA GLY A 328 -28.48 9.10 -18.41
C GLY A 328 -28.54 8.42 -17.04
N GLY A 329 -29.18 7.26 -16.94
CA GLY A 329 -29.22 6.50 -15.70
C GLY A 329 -27.84 6.04 -15.25
N THR A 330 -27.63 6.04 -13.94
CA THR A 330 -26.37 5.68 -13.30
C THR A 330 -26.57 4.45 -12.42
N PHE A 331 -25.54 3.59 -12.32
CA PHE A 331 -25.59 2.40 -11.48
C PHE A 331 -24.21 2.05 -10.89
N GLY A 332 -24.20 1.59 -9.63
CA GLY A 332 -23.03 1.14 -8.90
C GLY A 332 -23.35 1.02 -7.41
N LEU A 333 -22.34 0.91 -6.56
CA LEU A 333 -22.56 1.14 -5.13
C LEU A 333 -23.10 2.57 -4.94
N PHE A 334 -22.48 3.54 -5.62
CA PHE A 334 -22.99 4.89 -5.79
C PHE A 334 -23.54 5.07 -7.21
N GLY A 335 -24.69 5.69 -7.36
CA GLY A 335 -25.17 6.16 -8.63
C GLY A 335 -24.39 7.39 -9.07
N VAL A 336 -24.42 8.44 -8.23
CA VAL A 336 -23.67 9.69 -8.44
C VAL A 336 -22.94 10.09 -7.16
N ILE A 337 -21.63 10.20 -7.24
CA ILE A 337 -20.75 10.86 -6.27
C ILE A 337 -20.69 12.33 -6.70
N GLY A 338 -21.32 13.21 -5.92
CA GLY A 338 -21.55 14.62 -6.26
C GLY A 338 -20.45 15.57 -5.76
N PRO A 339 -20.68 16.89 -5.91
CA PRO A 339 -19.69 17.92 -5.60
C PRO A 339 -19.19 17.89 -4.16
N GLY A 340 -17.87 17.86 -3.97
CA GLY A 340 -17.21 17.84 -2.66
C GLY A 340 -17.28 16.50 -1.92
N ALA A 341 -17.94 15.50 -2.47
CA ALA A 341 -17.97 14.16 -1.88
C ALA A 341 -16.60 13.48 -1.90
N VAL A 342 -16.34 12.69 -0.86
CA VAL A 342 -15.16 11.81 -0.77
C VAL A 342 -15.64 10.40 -0.47
N VAL A 343 -15.19 9.44 -1.28
CA VAL A 343 -15.47 8.01 -1.11
C VAL A 343 -14.13 7.28 -1.09
N GLU A 344 -13.84 6.58 0.02
CA GLU A 344 -12.49 6.06 0.24
C GLU A 344 -12.39 4.80 1.11
N ASN A 345 -11.25 4.08 0.97
CA ASN A 345 -10.69 3.13 1.94
C ASN A 345 -11.57 1.90 2.19
N PHE A 346 -11.87 1.12 1.14
CA PHE A 346 -12.57 -0.17 1.25
C PHE A 346 -12.29 -1.09 0.05
N THR A 347 -12.66 -2.36 0.20
CA THR A 347 -12.41 -3.40 -0.81
C THR A 347 -13.70 -4.13 -1.18
N PHE A 348 -13.93 -4.36 -2.48
CA PHE A 348 -14.90 -5.35 -2.97
C PHE A 348 -14.20 -6.71 -3.13
N GLU A 349 -14.65 -7.73 -2.39
CA GLU A 349 -14.11 -9.09 -2.53
C GLU A 349 -14.50 -9.76 -3.86
N SER A 350 -13.79 -10.83 -4.24
CA SER A 350 -14.06 -11.61 -5.44
C SER A 350 -15.44 -12.31 -5.46
N THR A 351 -16.10 -12.38 -4.33
CA THR A 351 -17.49 -12.83 -4.19
C THR A 351 -18.51 -11.80 -4.67
N CYS A 352 -18.11 -10.53 -4.89
CA CYS A 352 -18.94 -9.49 -5.53
C CYS A 352 -18.94 -9.67 -7.06
N SER A 353 -19.86 -9.00 -7.76
CA SER A 353 -19.84 -8.91 -9.23
C SER A 353 -20.73 -7.78 -9.74
N LEU A 354 -20.41 -7.25 -10.92
CA LEU A 354 -21.28 -6.33 -11.66
C LEU A 354 -21.70 -6.97 -12.96
N LEU A 355 -23.01 -7.13 -13.17
CA LEU A 355 -23.61 -7.48 -14.46
C LEU A 355 -24.38 -6.28 -14.99
N VAL A 356 -24.06 -5.83 -16.19
CA VAL A 356 -24.78 -4.79 -16.92
C VAL A 356 -25.48 -5.38 -18.14
N GLU A 357 -26.80 -5.34 -18.16
CA GLU A 357 -27.58 -5.62 -19.34
C GLU A 357 -28.04 -4.29 -19.97
N SER A 358 -27.47 -3.98 -21.13
CA SER A 358 -27.69 -2.72 -21.82
C SER A 358 -29.17 -2.58 -22.25
N SER A 359 -29.74 -1.45 -21.95
CA SER A 359 -31.10 -1.07 -22.39
C SER A 359 -31.14 -0.35 -23.75
N GLY A 360 -30.00 -0.25 -24.44
CA GLY A 360 -29.90 0.50 -25.69
C GLY A 360 -29.90 2.03 -25.55
N ILE A 361 -29.94 2.55 -24.34
CA ILE A 361 -30.00 3.97 -23.98
C ILE A 361 -28.68 4.40 -23.38
N GLU A 362 -28.29 5.67 -23.49
CA GLU A 362 -27.10 6.22 -22.85
C GLU A 362 -27.17 6.05 -21.32
N THR A 363 -26.27 5.26 -20.76
CA THR A 363 -26.21 4.92 -19.33
C THR A 363 -24.77 4.77 -18.84
N SER A 364 -24.55 4.87 -17.53
CA SER A 364 -23.23 4.74 -16.93
C SER A 364 -23.23 3.81 -15.71
N HIS A 365 -22.30 2.86 -15.70
CA HIS A 365 -22.23 1.79 -14.74
C HIS A 365 -20.83 1.66 -14.16
N GLY A 366 -20.72 1.48 -12.85
CA GLY A 366 -19.44 1.19 -12.20
C GLY A 366 -19.61 0.33 -10.95
N VAL A 367 -18.60 -0.45 -10.60
CA VAL A 367 -18.63 -1.17 -9.32
C VAL A 367 -18.72 -0.18 -8.16
N ILE A 368 -17.93 0.90 -8.24
CA ILE A 368 -17.89 1.97 -7.25
C ILE A 368 -18.99 2.99 -7.55
N ALA A 369 -18.95 3.58 -8.75
CA ALA A 369 -19.87 4.66 -9.10
C ALA A 369 -20.25 4.68 -10.58
N GLY A 370 -21.52 4.96 -10.88
CA GLY A 370 -21.95 5.27 -12.24
C GLY A 370 -21.37 6.59 -12.72
N LEU A 371 -21.43 7.64 -11.90
CA LEU A 371 -20.89 8.97 -12.22
C LEU A 371 -20.16 9.58 -11.01
N VAL A 372 -18.96 10.11 -11.24
CA VAL A 372 -18.29 11.05 -10.34
C VAL A 372 -18.39 12.45 -10.96
N TYR A 373 -19.08 13.33 -10.27
CA TYR A 373 -19.30 14.73 -10.65
C TYR A 373 -18.72 15.65 -9.59
N ASP A 374 -17.58 16.27 -9.88
CA ASP A 374 -16.86 17.17 -8.95
C ASP A 374 -16.59 16.51 -7.56
N GLY A 375 -16.28 15.21 -7.51
CA GLY A 375 -16.03 14.42 -6.29
C GLY A 375 -14.68 13.73 -6.28
N THR A 376 -14.36 13.02 -5.19
CA THR A 376 -13.11 12.28 -4.97
C THR A 376 -13.40 10.81 -4.69
N VAL A 377 -12.64 9.91 -5.31
CA VAL A 377 -12.60 8.47 -4.99
C VAL A 377 -11.14 8.06 -4.80
N ARG A 378 -10.81 7.45 -3.66
CA ARG A 378 -9.43 7.03 -3.42
C ARG A 378 -9.33 5.79 -2.51
N ASP A 379 -8.23 5.05 -2.66
CA ASP A 379 -7.93 3.87 -1.85
C ASP A 379 -9.09 2.85 -1.84
N VAL A 380 -9.53 2.47 -3.06
CA VAL A 380 -10.61 1.49 -3.26
C VAL A 380 -10.14 0.37 -4.18
N HIS A 381 -10.20 -0.86 -3.67
CA HIS A 381 -9.74 -2.04 -4.40
C HIS A 381 -10.91 -2.94 -4.78
N SER A 382 -10.95 -3.46 -6.01
CA SER A 382 -12.03 -4.33 -6.47
C SER A 382 -11.51 -5.63 -7.07
N TYR A 383 -11.91 -6.74 -6.47
CA TYR A 383 -11.76 -8.09 -7.01
C TYR A 383 -13.03 -8.58 -7.72
N ALA A 384 -14.05 -7.72 -7.84
CA ALA A 384 -15.34 -8.07 -8.44
C ALA A 384 -15.24 -8.18 -9.96
N PRO A 385 -15.57 -9.32 -10.58
CA PRO A 385 -15.68 -9.40 -12.03
C PRO A 385 -16.81 -8.51 -12.56
N MET A 386 -16.59 -7.93 -13.75
CA MET A 386 -17.52 -7.05 -14.45
C MET A 386 -17.95 -7.69 -15.77
N THR A 387 -19.26 -7.77 -16.01
CA THR A 387 -19.82 -8.27 -17.27
C THR A 387 -20.76 -7.24 -17.87
N PHE A 388 -20.49 -6.86 -19.12
CA PHE A 388 -21.36 -6.02 -19.94
C PHE A 388 -21.99 -6.86 -21.07
N ARG A 389 -23.29 -6.71 -21.29
CA ARG A 389 -24.02 -7.34 -22.39
C ARG A 389 -24.82 -6.29 -23.14
N SER A 390 -24.53 -6.10 -24.42
CA SER A 390 -25.36 -5.22 -25.25
C SER A 390 -26.72 -5.85 -25.55
N GLU A 391 -27.74 -5.01 -25.71
CA GLU A 391 -29.06 -5.49 -26.11
C GLU A 391 -29.06 -5.94 -27.57
N THR A 392 -29.83 -6.98 -27.89
CA THR A 392 -29.99 -7.51 -29.25
C THR A 392 -31.07 -6.74 -30.01
N GLY A 393 -30.90 -6.56 -31.35
CA GLY A 393 -31.91 -5.98 -32.23
C GLY A 393 -32.15 -4.48 -32.07
N VAL A 394 -31.41 -3.75 -31.25
CA VAL A 394 -31.57 -2.33 -30.95
C VAL A 394 -30.32 -1.53 -31.29
N LYS A 395 -30.46 -0.33 -31.81
CA LYS A 395 -29.34 0.63 -31.97
C LYS A 395 -29.01 1.23 -30.60
N ASN A 396 -27.96 0.73 -30.00
CA ASN A 396 -27.51 1.21 -28.71
C ASN A 396 -26.95 2.67 -28.78
N LYS A 397 -27.08 3.42 -27.70
CA LYS A 397 -26.40 4.69 -27.46
C LYS A 397 -25.09 4.46 -26.71
N ALA A 398 -24.28 5.50 -26.51
CA ALA A 398 -23.07 5.44 -25.77
C ALA A 398 -23.31 4.93 -24.33
N GLN A 399 -22.54 3.95 -23.93
CA GLN A 399 -22.62 3.34 -22.58
C GLN A 399 -21.23 3.17 -22.02
N PHE A 400 -21.15 3.24 -20.69
CA PHE A 400 -19.89 3.25 -19.95
C PHE A 400 -19.92 2.18 -18.87
N MET A 401 -18.86 1.36 -18.76
CA MET A 401 -18.68 0.38 -17.68
C MET A 401 -17.21 0.26 -17.28
N SER A 402 -16.97 0.38 -15.97
CA SER A 402 -15.66 0.20 -15.33
C SER A 402 -15.80 0.20 -13.80
N LEU A 403 -14.77 0.41 -13.01
CA LEU A 403 -14.96 0.72 -11.58
C LEU A 403 -15.72 2.05 -11.42
N ILE A 404 -15.38 3.06 -12.24
CA ILE A 404 -16.10 4.34 -12.32
C ILE A 404 -16.53 4.57 -13.77
N GLY A 405 -17.83 4.48 -14.05
CA GLY A 405 -18.36 4.55 -15.42
C GLY A 405 -18.05 5.88 -16.12
N TYR A 406 -18.31 6.99 -15.46
CA TYR A 406 -18.16 8.34 -16.00
C TYR A 406 -17.57 9.30 -14.95
N ALA A 407 -16.68 10.20 -15.35
CA ALA A 407 -16.21 11.31 -14.52
C ALA A 407 -16.37 12.63 -15.29
N PHE A 408 -16.97 13.64 -14.65
CA PHE A 408 -17.19 14.96 -15.24
C PHE A 408 -16.85 16.07 -14.24
N THR A 409 -15.87 16.92 -14.60
CA THR A 409 -15.49 18.06 -13.77
C THR A 409 -15.97 19.38 -14.34
N GLU A 410 -16.48 20.24 -13.49
CA GLU A 410 -16.97 21.57 -13.81
C GLU A 410 -16.41 22.64 -12.89
N ASN A 411 -16.59 22.50 -11.57
CA ASN A 411 -16.31 23.52 -10.57
C ASN A 411 -15.19 23.18 -9.61
N GLN A 412 -14.73 21.94 -9.58
CA GLN A 412 -13.61 21.49 -8.74
C GLN A 412 -12.89 20.30 -9.36
N ASP A 413 -11.66 20.08 -8.97
CA ASP A 413 -10.89 18.95 -9.45
C ASP A 413 -11.50 17.61 -8.97
N ILE A 414 -11.50 16.61 -9.85
CA ILE A 414 -11.80 15.23 -9.50
C ILE A 414 -10.49 14.50 -9.26
N ILE A 415 -10.44 13.76 -8.14
CA ILE A 415 -9.33 12.90 -7.78
C ILE A 415 -9.82 11.45 -7.76
N ILE A 416 -9.21 10.61 -8.58
CA ILE A 416 -9.35 9.15 -8.59
C ILE A 416 -7.95 8.61 -8.33
N ASP A 417 -7.70 8.19 -7.09
CA ASP A 417 -6.34 7.90 -6.62
C ASP A 417 -6.28 6.54 -5.92
N SER A 418 -5.29 5.69 -6.26
CA SER A 418 -5.16 4.35 -5.68
C SER A 418 -6.46 3.53 -5.79
N VAL A 419 -7.08 3.57 -6.98
CA VAL A 419 -8.29 2.79 -7.30
C VAL A 419 -7.89 1.63 -8.21
N ASP A 420 -8.03 0.38 -7.72
CA ASP A 420 -7.46 -0.79 -8.37
C ASP A 420 -8.50 -1.81 -8.79
N ASN A 421 -8.33 -2.39 -9.98
CA ASN A 421 -9.13 -3.50 -10.49
C ASN A 421 -8.33 -4.79 -10.61
N PHE A 422 -8.73 -5.81 -9.87
CA PHE A 422 -8.21 -7.17 -9.94
C PHE A 422 -9.24 -8.16 -10.55
N GLY A 423 -10.46 -7.70 -10.80
CA GLY A 423 -11.56 -8.50 -11.35
C GLY A 423 -11.51 -8.62 -12.86
N GLU A 424 -11.86 -9.80 -13.38
CA GLU A 424 -12.00 -10.05 -14.82
C GLU A 424 -13.08 -9.16 -15.45
N ILE A 425 -12.88 -8.74 -16.71
CA ILE A 425 -13.82 -7.91 -17.47
C ILE A 425 -14.27 -8.64 -18.73
N VAL A 426 -15.58 -8.82 -18.87
CA VAL A 426 -16.17 -9.43 -20.07
C VAL A 426 -17.16 -8.44 -20.71
N ALA A 427 -16.99 -8.13 -21.99
CA ALA A 427 -17.89 -7.24 -22.70
C ALA A 427 -18.40 -7.89 -24.02
N GLU A 428 -19.66 -8.29 -24.02
CA GLU A 428 -20.35 -8.90 -25.16
C GLU A 428 -21.00 -7.82 -26.02
N ASN A 429 -20.70 -7.81 -27.33
CA ASN A 429 -21.39 -6.98 -28.31
C ASN A 429 -22.33 -7.86 -29.16
N ARG A 430 -23.53 -8.08 -28.65
CA ARG A 430 -24.55 -8.89 -29.33
C ARG A 430 -25.02 -8.18 -30.60
N ASP A 431 -25.11 -8.89 -31.69
CA ASP A 431 -25.54 -8.37 -33.02
C ASP A 431 -24.64 -7.29 -33.63
N GLY A 432 -23.40 -7.09 -33.15
CA GLY A 432 -22.45 -6.10 -33.68
C GLY A 432 -22.96 -4.66 -33.57
N ASN A 433 -23.75 -4.33 -32.56
CA ASN A 433 -24.41 -3.02 -32.39
C ASN A 433 -23.47 -1.87 -32.05
N ASP A 434 -22.28 -2.15 -31.54
CA ASP A 434 -21.24 -1.13 -31.31
C ASP A 434 -20.57 -0.76 -32.65
N GLN A 435 -20.97 0.36 -33.23
CA GLN A 435 -20.48 0.83 -34.51
C GLN A 435 -19.48 1.97 -34.39
N GLY A 436 -19.13 2.38 -33.17
CA GLY A 436 -18.37 3.61 -32.92
C GLY A 436 -19.26 4.88 -33.04
N GLY A 437 -18.72 6.05 -32.76
CA GLY A 437 -19.46 7.30 -32.78
C GLY A 437 -20.53 7.42 -31.67
N ALA A 438 -21.78 7.64 -32.02
CA ALA A 438 -22.87 7.81 -31.03
C ALA A 438 -23.39 6.51 -30.43
N THR A 439 -22.91 5.36 -30.90
CA THR A 439 -23.27 4.01 -30.38
C THR A 439 -22.06 3.31 -29.76
N THR A 440 -21.12 4.05 -29.17
CA THR A 440 -19.87 3.50 -28.67
C THR A 440 -19.99 3.04 -27.24
N PHE A 441 -19.53 1.83 -26.97
CA PHE A 441 -19.34 1.32 -25.63
C PHE A 441 -17.92 1.60 -25.14
N HIS A 442 -17.81 2.24 -23.97
CA HIS A 442 -16.55 2.56 -23.31
C HIS A 442 -16.36 1.63 -22.12
N ILE A 443 -15.49 0.66 -22.27
CA ILE A 443 -15.22 -0.37 -21.27
C ILE A 443 -13.78 -0.26 -20.79
N ALA A 444 -13.58 -0.15 -19.49
CA ALA A 444 -12.24 -0.04 -18.92
C ALA A 444 -12.12 -0.72 -17.55
N GLY A 445 -10.90 -0.89 -17.07
CA GLY A 445 -10.64 -1.36 -15.70
C GLY A 445 -11.03 -0.30 -14.67
N ILE A 446 -10.60 0.94 -14.83
CA ILE A 446 -10.74 1.99 -13.80
C ILE A 446 -11.78 3.05 -14.19
N LEU A 447 -11.63 3.71 -15.34
CA LEU A 447 -12.49 4.82 -15.75
C LEU A 447 -13.04 4.63 -17.18
N GLY A 448 -14.36 4.58 -17.34
CA GLY A 448 -14.98 4.47 -18.65
C GLY A 448 -14.81 5.73 -19.48
N PHE A 449 -15.14 6.91 -18.96
CA PHE A 449 -15.04 8.16 -19.68
C PHE A 449 -14.77 9.36 -18.76
N GLY A 450 -13.72 10.11 -19.06
CA GLY A 450 -13.36 11.35 -18.37
C GLY A 450 -13.50 12.56 -19.27
N THR A 451 -14.24 13.60 -18.85
CA THR A 451 -14.37 14.87 -19.57
C THR A 451 -14.73 16.03 -18.63
N SER A 452 -14.69 17.24 -19.15
CA SER A 452 -14.97 18.46 -18.39
C SER A 452 -15.90 19.42 -19.15
N THR A 453 -16.49 20.37 -18.42
CA THR A 453 -17.12 21.54 -19.01
C THR A 453 -16.10 22.31 -19.89
N ALA A 454 -16.58 22.87 -20.99
CA ALA A 454 -15.77 23.73 -21.85
C ALA A 454 -15.37 25.01 -21.08
N GLY A 455 -14.07 25.32 -21.03
CA GLY A 455 -13.58 26.56 -20.40
C GLY A 455 -13.24 26.44 -18.91
N THR A 456 -13.58 25.35 -18.22
CA THR A 456 -13.11 25.11 -16.84
C THR A 456 -11.58 25.05 -16.76
N GLN A 457 -11.01 25.37 -15.61
CA GLN A 457 -9.59 25.18 -15.31
C GLN A 457 -9.34 23.87 -14.52
N HIS A 458 -10.39 23.20 -14.06
CA HIS A 458 -10.33 21.99 -13.27
C HIS A 458 -9.96 20.76 -14.09
N PHE A 459 -9.35 19.78 -13.44
CA PHE A 459 -8.89 18.52 -14.03
C PHE A 459 -9.53 17.30 -13.35
N ILE A 460 -9.63 16.22 -14.12
CA ILE A 460 -9.79 14.88 -13.60
C ILE A 460 -8.38 14.29 -13.51
N THR A 461 -7.94 13.93 -12.32
CA THR A 461 -6.67 13.22 -12.10
C THR A 461 -6.96 11.78 -11.71
N VAL A 462 -6.44 10.84 -12.50
CA VAL A 462 -6.44 9.40 -12.22
C VAL A 462 -4.99 9.06 -11.91
N SER A 463 -4.69 8.78 -10.64
CA SER A 463 -3.30 8.59 -10.17
C SER A 463 -3.13 7.28 -9.42
N ASP A 464 -1.94 6.70 -9.57
CA ASP A 464 -1.48 5.52 -8.85
C ASP A 464 -2.49 4.33 -8.87
N CYS A 465 -3.23 4.21 -9.99
CA CYS A 465 -4.27 3.19 -10.20
C CYS A 465 -3.72 1.98 -10.97
N THR A 466 -4.09 0.77 -10.55
CA THR A 466 -3.64 -0.48 -11.18
C THR A 466 -4.81 -1.28 -11.75
N ASN A 467 -4.67 -1.81 -12.96
CA ASN A 467 -5.52 -2.85 -13.50
C ASN A 467 -4.75 -4.15 -13.70
N GLU A 468 -5.13 -5.19 -12.97
CA GLU A 468 -4.64 -6.57 -13.17
C GLU A 468 -5.69 -7.48 -13.82
N GLY A 469 -6.95 -7.04 -13.86
CA GLY A 469 -8.04 -7.80 -14.45
C GLY A 469 -7.86 -8.00 -15.96
N ASN A 470 -7.88 -9.24 -16.42
CA ASN A 470 -7.91 -9.54 -17.84
C ASN A 470 -9.23 -9.10 -18.46
N MET A 471 -9.19 -8.69 -19.74
CA MET A 471 -10.37 -8.22 -20.48
C MET A 471 -10.61 -9.06 -21.74
N THR A 472 -11.81 -9.62 -21.83
CA THR A 472 -12.34 -10.22 -23.08
C THR A 472 -13.48 -9.35 -23.59
N SER A 473 -13.30 -8.75 -24.76
CA SER A 473 -14.25 -7.74 -25.26
C SER A 473 -14.55 -7.87 -26.74
N ALA A 474 -15.81 -7.68 -27.10
CA ALA A 474 -16.28 -7.50 -28.47
C ALA A 474 -16.71 -6.04 -28.74
N THR A 475 -16.29 -5.08 -27.94
CA THR A 475 -16.70 -3.66 -28.01
C THR A 475 -15.62 -2.76 -28.58
N CYS A 476 -16.03 -1.57 -29.08
CA CYS A 476 -15.20 -0.71 -29.90
C CYS A 476 -14.19 0.14 -29.14
N ARG A 477 -14.40 0.46 -27.85
CA ARG A 477 -13.47 1.29 -27.07
C ARG A 477 -13.16 0.61 -25.75
N THR A 478 -12.03 -0.03 -25.72
CA THR A 478 -11.59 -0.77 -24.52
C THR A 478 -10.20 -0.34 -24.09
N ALA A 479 -10.02 -0.25 -22.77
CA ALA A 479 -8.72 0.05 -22.18
C ALA A 479 -8.55 -0.62 -20.81
N GLY A 480 -7.33 -0.95 -20.45
CA GLY A 480 -7.02 -1.45 -19.11
C GLY A 480 -7.29 -0.39 -18.02
N ILE A 481 -6.91 0.88 -18.25
CA ILE A 481 -7.09 1.94 -17.27
C ILE A 481 -8.28 2.86 -17.63
N CYS A 482 -8.25 3.54 -18.78
CA CYS A 482 -9.27 4.53 -19.13
C CYS A 482 -9.73 4.41 -20.59
N ALA A 483 -11.02 4.20 -20.84
CA ALA A 483 -11.49 4.06 -22.22
C ALA A 483 -11.49 5.40 -22.97
N ALA A 484 -11.72 6.54 -22.31
CA ALA A 484 -11.54 7.83 -22.96
C ALA A 484 -11.19 8.97 -21.98
N ALA A 485 -10.04 9.57 -22.16
CA ALA A 485 -9.58 10.81 -21.54
C ALA A 485 -9.86 11.98 -22.52
N ASN A 486 -11.11 12.44 -22.54
CA ASN A 486 -11.57 13.31 -23.62
C ASN A 486 -11.18 14.79 -23.45
N ARG A 487 -11.28 15.33 -22.24
CA ARG A 487 -10.93 16.72 -21.94
C ARG A 487 -10.44 16.85 -20.51
N ARG A 488 -9.26 17.53 -20.33
CA ARG A 488 -8.66 17.81 -19.03
C ARG A 488 -8.61 16.61 -18.09
N THR A 489 -8.25 15.45 -18.62
CA THR A 489 -8.07 14.22 -17.86
C THR A 489 -6.59 13.86 -17.84
N LYS A 490 -6.00 13.77 -16.66
CA LYS A 490 -4.61 13.38 -16.42
C LYS A 490 -4.57 11.97 -15.88
N LEU A 491 -3.74 11.11 -16.46
CA LEU A 491 -3.38 9.83 -15.90
C LEU A 491 -1.94 9.91 -15.39
N VAL A 492 -1.71 9.57 -14.14
CA VAL A 492 -0.40 9.70 -13.50
C VAL A 492 -0.04 8.37 -12.82
N ASN A 493 1.11 7.81 -13.16
CA ASN A 493 1.64 6.57 -12.56
C ASN A 493 0.68 5.37 -12.59
N CYS A 494 -0.22 5.29 -13.57
CA CYS A 494 -1.15 4.17 -13.68
C CYS A 494 -0.49 2.96 -14.33
N ILE A 495 -0.81 1.77 -13.83
CA ILE A 495 -0.20 0.50 -14.28
C ILE A 495 -1.27 -0.44 -14.82
N ASN A 496 -1.08 -0.98 -16.02
CA ASN A 496 -1.89 -2.07 -16.53
C ASN A 496 -1.06 -3.36 -16.62
N ARG A 497 -1.51 -4.42 -15.97
CA ARG A 497 -0.97 -5.78 -16.05
C ARG A 497 -1.94 -6.77 -16.70
N GLY A 498 -3.23 -6.41 -16.76
CA GLY A 498 -4.26 -7.22 -17.39
C GLY A 498 -4.10 -7.33 -18.90
N ASN A 499 -4.25 -8.53 -19.43
CA ASN A 499 -4.24 -8.79 -20.88
C ASN A 499 -5.60 -8.44 -21.49
N GLN A 500 -5.60 -8.01 -22.76
CA GLN A 500 -6.82 -7.80 -23.52
C GLN A 500 -6.92 -8.73 -24.73
N PHE A 501 -8.06 -9.41 -24.84
CA PHE A 501 -8.45 -10.12 -26.05
C PHE A 501 -9.70 -9.44 -26.63
N ASN A 502 -9.61 -8.89 -27.86
CA ASN A 502 -10.69 -8.14 -28.45
C ASN A 502 -11.15 -8.70 -29.81
N THR A 503 -12.47 -8.90 -29.94
CA THR A 503 -13.12 -9.43 -31.13
C THR A 503 -14.10 -8.42 -31.77
N CYS A 504 -13.95 -7.12 -31.53
CA CYS A 504 -14.85 -6.08 -32.06
C CYS A 504 -14.99 -6.21 -33.60
N PRO A 505 -16.19 -6.36 -34.15
CA PRO A 505 -16.40 -6.73 -35.56
C PRO A 505 -16.22 -5.56 -36.57
N GLY A 506 -15.86 -4.37 -36.12
CA GLY A 506 -15.84 -3.19 -36.97
C GLY A 506 -14.45 -2.82 -37.53
N PRO A 507 -14.17 -2.94 -38.84
CA PRO A 507 -12.98 -2.33 -39.42
C PRO A 507 -13.00 -0.82 -39.21
N ASP A 508 -11.87 -0.20 -38.90
CA ASP A 508 -11.69 1.27 -38.72
C ASP A 508 -12.39 1.93 -37.51
N LYS A 509 -13.27 1.26 -36.81
CA LYS A 509 -14.05 1.83 -35.70
C LYS A 509 -13.64 1.33 -34.34
N GLY A 510 -13.09 0.12 -34.24
CA GLY A 510 -12.54 -0.43 -33.02
C GLY A 510 -11.28 0.34 -32.60
N ARG A 511 -11.19 0.67 -31.32
CA ARG A 511 -10.04 1.36 -30.72
C ARG A 511 -9.70 0.68 -29.41
N ILE A 512 -8.51 0.19 -29.34
CA ILE A 512 -8.06 -0.63 -28.22
C ILE A 512 -6.72 -0.12 -27.72
N ALA A 513 -6.57 0.00 -26.41
CA ALA A 513 -5.27 0.25 -25.78
C ALA A 513 -5.24 -0.29 -24.36
N ASN A 514 -4.09 -0.51 -23.80
CA ASN A 514 -3.99 -1.00 -22.42
C ASN A 514 -4.00 0.11 -21.36
N ILE A 515 -3.52 1.32 -21.68
CA ILE A 515 -3.63 2.43 -20.73
C ILE A 515 -4.85 3.30 -21.07
N VAL A 516 -4.89 3.88 -22.27
CA VAL A 516 -6.01 4.77 -22.62
C VAL A 516 -6.39 4.64 -24.08
N CYS A 517 -7.67 4.40 -24.36
CA CYS A 517 -8.09 4.21 -25.76
C CYS A 517 -8.09 5.54 -26.54
N ASN A 518 -8.70 6.60 -26.02
CA ASN A 518 -8.71 7.93 -26.65
C ASN A 518 -8.17 8.99 -25.70
N VAL A 519 -7.24 9.82 -26.17
CA VAL A 519 -6.72 10.99 -25.43
C VAL A 519 -6.87 12.24 -26.26
N ALA A 520 -7.46 13.29 -25.71
CA ALA A 520 -7.70 14.54 -26.42
C ALA A 520 -7.79 15.77 -25.50
N ASN A 521 -7.70 16.96 -26.09
CA ASN A 521 -8.12 18.23 -25.51
C ASN A 521 -7.51 18.54 -24.13
N VAL A 522 -6.19 18.79 -24.09
CA VAL A 522 -5.46 19.14 -22.86
C VAL A 522 -5.41 17.99 -21.82
N SER A 523 -5.56 16.77 -22.26
CA SER A 523 -5.34 15.58 -21.42
C SER A 523 -3.89 15.14 -21.51
N SER A 524 -3.36 14.46 -20.48
CA SER A 524 -1.96 14.01 -20.44
C SER A 524 -1.80 12.69 -19.74
N LEU A 525 -0.72 11.98 -20.07
CA LEU A 525 -0.26 10.78 -19.36
C LEU A 525 1.16 11.00 -18.87
N THR A 526 1.41 10.66 -17.61
CA THR A 526 2.74 10.79 -17.00
C THR A 526 3.04 9.54 -16.16
N GLY A 527 4.16 8.87 -16.43
CA GLY A 527 4.61 7.70 -15.66
C GLY A 527 3.72 6.46 -15.81
N CYS A 528 2.87 6.37 -16.84
CA CYS A 528 1.97 5.23 -17.02
C CYS A 528 2.67 4.06 -17.71
N ILE A 529 2.45 2.83 -17.20
CA ILE A 529 3.17 1.63 -17.67
C ILE A 529 2.18 0.54 -18.07
N ASN A 530 2.39 -0.03 -19.24
CA ASN A 530 1.70 -1.22 -19.69
C ASN A 530 2.61 -2.45 -19.72
N TYR A 531 2.20 -3.48 -19.02
CA TYR A 531 2.80 -4.83 -19.08
C TYR A 531 1.91 -5.84 -19.78
N GLY A 532 0.60 -5.61 -19.83
CA GLY A 532 -0.38 -6.53 -20.40
C GLY A 532 -0.32 -6.62 -21.92
N ASP A 533 -0.55 -7.80 -22.46
CA ASP A 533 -0.65 -8.05 -23.89
C ASP A 533 -1.99 -7.60 -24.45
N ILE A 534 -2.00 -7.16 -25.71
CA ILE A 534 -3.22 -6.91 -26.50
C ILE A 534 -3.21 -7.80 -27.74
N ILE A 535 -4.25 -8.62 -27.84
CA ILE A 535 -4.51 -9.44 -29.03
C ILE A 535 -5.88 -9.09 -29.56
N SER A 536 -5.96 -8.72 -30.84
CA SER A 536 -7.23 -8.42 -31.51
C SER A 536 -7.38 -9.21 -32.78
N THR A 537 -8.48 -9.96 -32.89
CA THR A 537 -8.86 -10.70 -34.11
C THR A 537 -9.60 -9.82 -35.11
N SER A 538 -9.88 -8.58 -34.75
CA SER A 538 -10.57 -7.61 -35.58
C SER A 538 -9.60 -6.63 -36.20
N SER A 539 -10.01 -5.96 -37.25
CA SER A 539 -9.27 -4.83 -37.86
C SER A 539 -9.30 -3.57 -36.99
N ALA A 540 -9.37 -3.69 -35.66
CA ALA A 540 -9.35 -2.58 -34.73
C ALA A 540 -7.97 -1.91 -34.66
N ARG A 541 -7.95 -0.58 -34.53
CA ARG A 541 -6.73 0.18 -34.27
C ARG A 541 -6.26 -0.11 -32.86
N THR A 542 -4.99 -0.47 -32.71
CA THR A 542 -4.50 -1.00 -31.45
C THR A 542 -3.17 -0.36 -31.03
N GLY A 543 -3.10 0.20 -29.82
CA GLY A 543 -1.88 0.78 -29.27
C GLY A 543 -1.60 0.30 -27.84
N GLY A 544 -0.34 0.07 -27.50
CA GLY A 544 0.04 -0.38 -26.16
C GLY A 544 -0.29 0.62 -25.06
N ILE A 545 -0.01 1.90 -25.29
CA ILE A 545 -0.31 2.99 -24.35
C ILE A 545 -1.63 3.68 -24.72
N ALA A 546 -1.74 4.21 -25.95
CA ALA A 546 -2.91 4.92 -26.40
C ALA A 546 -3.35 4.42 -27.78
N ASN A 547 -4.66 4.46 -28.06
CA ASN A 547 -5.07 4.17 -29.45
C ASN A 547 -5.07 5.44 -30.30
N LEU A 548 -5.75 6.49 -29.84
CA LEU A 548 -5.84 7.77 -30.54
C LEU A 548 -5.36 8.88 -29.62
N ALA A 549 -4.36 9.63 -30.12
CA ALA A 549 -3.82 10.83 -29.45
C ALA A 549 -4.12 12.08 -30.28
N ASN A 550 -4.60 13.15 -29.63
CA ASN A 550 -4.94 14.41 -30.31
C ASN A 550 -4.74 15.62 -29.37
N ASN A 551 -3.71 16.44 -29.63
CA ASN A 551 -3.31 17.58 -28.80
C ASN A 551 -3.13 17.22 -27.32
N CYS A 552 -2.23 16.31 -27.04
CA CYS A 552 -1.98 15.76 -25.71
C CYS A 552 -0.50 15.45 -25.49
N GLU A 553 -0.14 15.24 -24.22
CA GLU A 553 1.24 15.04 -23.78
C GLU A 553 1.39 13.68 -23.10
N PHE A 554 2.47 13.00 -23.45
CA PHE A 554 2.89 11.73 -22.84
C PHE A 554 4.32 11.90 -22.34
N SER A 555 4.54 11.65 -21.07
CA SER A 555 5.88 11.73 -20.49
C SER A 555 6.14 10.54 -19.57
N ARG A 556 7.35 9.98 -19.67
CA ARG A 556 7.79 8.86 -18.81
C ARG A 556 6.85 7.65 -18.85
N CYS A 557 6.19 7.40 -19.98
CA CYS A 557 5.34 6.23 -20.16
C CYS A 557 6.14 5.07 -20.74
N ALA A 558 5.75 3.83 -20.41
CA ALA A 558 6.42 2.63 -20.93
C ALA A 558 5.41 1.59 -21.40
N ASN A 559 5.73 0.90 -22.50
CA ASN A 559 5.01 -0.30 -22.92
C ASN A 559 5.98 -1.48 -22.97
N TYR A 560 5.65 -2.55 -22.27
CA TYR A 560 6.36 -3.83 -22.29
C TYR A 560 5.46 -4.96 -22.81
N GLY A 561 4.16 -4.72 -22.95
CA GLY A 561 3.21 -5.68 -23.48
C GLY A 561 3.30 -5.86 -25.00
N LYS A 562 2.83 -6.99 -25.47
CA LYS A 562 2.69 -7.33 -26.88
C LYS A 562 1.46 -6.66 -27.48
N VAL A 563 1.54 -6.20 -28.74
CA VAL A 563 0.44 -5.62 -29.50
C VAL A 563 0.29 -6.38 -30.83
N GLN A 564 -0.72 -7.24 -30.94
CA GLN A 564 -0.98 -8.07 -32.13
C GLN A 564 -2.39 -7.86 -32.67
N THR A 565 -2.48 -7.48 -33.97
CA THR A 565 -3.73 -7.31 -34.70
C THR A 565 -3.47 -7.40 -36.19
N ASP A 566 -4.46 -7.77 -36.99
CA ASP A 566 -4.40 -7.75 -38.44
C ASP A 566 -4.49 -6.35 -39.04
N ASN A 567 -4.79 -5.34 -38.25
CA ASN A 567 -4.86 -3.95 -38.71
C ASN A 567 -3.47 -3.32 -38.86
N GLN A 568 -3.28 -2.54 -39.96
CA GLN A 568 -2.07 -1.76 -40.18
C GLN A 568 -1.86 -0.63 -39.14
N TYR A 569 -2.92 -0.23 -38.39
CA TYR A 569 -2.89 0.80 -37.34
C TYR A 569 -2.59 0.14 -35.99
N ARG A 570 -1.35 -0.29 -35.81
CA ARG A 570 -0.84 -0.91 -34.59
C ARG A 570 0.47 -0.29 -34.15
N GLY A 571 0.77 -0.30 -32.86
CA GLY A 571 2.05 0.15 -32.35
C GLY A 571 2.20 0.05 -30.85
N LEU A 572 3.43 0.12 -30.36
CA LEU A 572 3.77 0.04 -28.93
C LEU A 572 3.23 1.22 -28.14
N PHE A 573 3.20 2.42 -28.74
CA PHE A 573 2.69 3.61 -28.07
C PHE A 573 1.27 3.93 -28.52
N TRP A 574 1.01 4.05 -29.86
CA TRP A 574 -0.30 4.40 -30.37
C TRP A 574 -0.72 3.54 -31.56
N GLY A 575 -2.01 3.31 -31.71
CA GLY A 575 -2.55 2.68 -32.90
C GLY A 575 -2.56 3.65 -34.09
N TYR A 576 -3.16 4.84 -33.91
CA TYR A 576 -3.20 5.89 -34.92
C TYR A 576 -3.12 7.29 -34.29
N ASN A 577 -2.12 8.07 -34.66
CA ASN A 577 -2.04 9.47 -34.26
C ASN A 577 -2.71 10.36 -35.33
N ASN A 578 -3.77 11.09 -34.95
CA ASN A 578 -4.54 11.97 -35.85
C ASN A 578 -4.32 13.46 -35.52
N GLY A 579 -3.46 13.81 -34.61
CA GLY A 579 -3.19 15.19 -34.20
C GLY A 579 -1.79 15.34 -33.61
N LEU A 580 -1.48 16.55 -33.16
CA LEU A 580 -0.21 16.84 -32.50
C LEU A 580 -0.20 16.19 -31.12
N ALA A 581 0.75 15.32 -30.88
CA ALA A 581 1.03 14.75 -29.56
C ALA A 581 2.53 14.83 -29.29
N SER A 582 2.93 15.07 -28.05
CA SER A 582 4.32 15.04 -27.59
C SER A 582 4.57 13.80 -26.73
N TRP A 583 5.69 13.14 -26.99
CA TRP A 583 6.16 11.97 -26.26
C TRP A 583 7.58 12.23 -25.78
N SER A 584 7.81 12.18 -24.50
CA SER A 584 9.13 12.48 -23.91
C SER A 584 9.53 11.48 -22.82
N ASN A 585 10.80 11.08 -22.84
CA ASN A 585 11.36 10.14 -21.86
C ASN A 585 10.57 8.82 -21.76
N CYS A 586 10.06 8.30 -22.88
CA CYS A 586 9.21 7.10 -22.91
C CYS A 586 9.96 5.87 -23.35
N ILE A 587 9.51 4.67 -22.92
CA ILE A 587 10.17 3.38 -23.22
C ILE A 587 9.26 2.54 -24.12
N ALA A 588 9.76 2.19 -25.29
CA ALA A 588 9.14 1.25 -26.23
C ALA A 588 9.75 -0.14 -26.06
N GLY A 589 9.19 -0.93 -25.15
CA GLY A 589 9.46 -2.37 -24.97
C GLY A 589 8.41 -3.23 -25.65
N GLY A 590 8.35 -4.53 -25.32
CA GLY A 590 7.38 -5.46 -25.90
C GLY A 590 7.56 -5.70 -27.40
N THR A 591 6.52 -6.23 -28.05
CA THR A 591 6.54 -6.52 -29.50
C THR A 591 5.27 -6.02 -30.21
N VAL A 592 5.38 -5.78 -31.52
CA VAL A 592 4.25 -5.48 -32.39
C VAL A 592 4.17 -6.56 -33.46
N GLY A 593 2.96 -6.96 -33.82
CA GLY A 593 2.81 -8.01 -34.83
C GLY A 593 1.40 -8.17 -35.39
N THR A 594 1.23 -9.16 -36.27
CA THR A 594 -0.04 -9.52 -36.85
C THR A 594 -0.70 -10.68 -36.08
N TYR A 595 -2.02 -10.65 -36.04
CA TYR A 595 -2.85 -11.75 -35.51
C TYR A 595 -4.07 -11.96 -36.40
N ASN A 596 -4.19 -13.14 -36.98
CA ASN A 596 -5.23 -13.48 -37.94
C ASN A 596 -6.21 -14.57 -37.46
N GLY A 597 -6.34 -14.75 -36.14
CA GLY A 597 -7.22 -15.74 -35.51
C GLY A 597 -6.54 -17.09 -35.20
N GLY A 598 -5.23 -17.21 -35.45
CA GLY A 598 -4.37 -18.35 -35.11
C GLY A 598 -3.23 -17.95 -34.19
N GLU A 599 -2.01 -18.31 -34.55
CA GLU A 599 -0.81 -17.82 -33.87
C GLU A 599 -0.47 -16.41 -34.36
N GLY A 600 -0.10 -15.55 -33.43
CA GLY A 600 0.41 -14.21 -33.75
C GLY A 600 1.86 -14.26 -34.25
N VAL A 601 2.19 -13.40 -35.20
CA VAL A 601 3.55 -13.26 -35.73
C VAL A 601 4.04 -11.86 -35.43
N ASP A 602 5.14 -11.74 -34.70
CA ASP A 602 5.76 -10.47 -34.39
C ASP A 602 6.48 -9.91 -35.64
N ASP A 603 6.39 -8.62 -35.84
CA ASP A 603 7.09 -7.90 -36.91
C ASP A 603 8.61 -7.91 -36.61
N GLU A 604 9.44 -8.07 -37.65
CA GLU A 604 10.89 -8.03 -37.46
C GLU A 604 11.37 -6.60 -37.14
N TYR A 605 12.01 -6.43 -36.00
CA TYR A 605 12.54 -5.16 -35.55
C TYR A 605 13.85 -4.80 -36.23
N THR A 606 13.94 -3.57 -36.77
CA THR A 606 15.21 -3.01 -37.26
C THR A 606 15.40 -1.58 -36.74
N ASP A 607 16.63 -1.18 -36.43
CA ASP A 607 16.93 0.18 -35.94
C ASP A 607 16.60 1.28 -36.96
N GLU A 608 16.65 0.99 -38.25
CA GLU A 608 16.27 1.92 -39.33
C GLU A 608 14.78 2.21 -39.37
N ALA A 609 13.95 1.25 -38.93
CA ALA A 609 12.51 1.35 -38.96
C ALA A 609 11.88 1.52 -37.57
N LYS A 610 12.67 1.77 -36.51
CA LYS A 610 12.25 1.78 -35.10
C LYS A 610 11.04 2.65 -34.80
N GLU A 611 10.90 3.82 -35.45
CA GLU A 611 9.73 4.69 -35.24
C GLU A 611 8.41 4.07 -35.75
N ASN A 612 8.46 3.13 -36.69
CA ASN A 612 7.27 2.47 -37.22
C ASN A 612 6.61 1.56 -36.16
N TYR A 613 7.41 1.07 -35.19
CA TYR A 613 6.92 0.24 -34.08
C TYR A 613 6.15 1.04 -33.04
N LEU A 614 6.35 2.37 -32.97
CA LEU A 614 5.60 3.23 -32.06
C LEU A 614 4.14 3.37 -32.47
N GLY A 615 3.83 3.27 -33.76
CA GLY A 615 2.50 3.30 -34.31
C GLY A 615 2.34 4.15 -35.58
N LYS A 616 1.16 4.09 -36.20
CA LYS A 616 0.90 4.77 -37.47
C LYS A 616 0.68 6.28 -37.24
N GLN A 617 1.46 7.10 -37.98
CA GLN A 617 1.28 8.56 -38.03
C GLN A 617 0.21 8.95 -39.07
N GLY A 618 -0.65 9.93 -38.72
CA GLY A 618 -1.54 10.62 -39.63
C GLY A 618 -0.86 11.80 -40.37
N ALA A 619 -1.67 12.77 -40.77
CA ALA A 619 -1.15 13.97 -41.43
C ALA A 619 -0.26 14.84 -40.53
N SER A 620 -0.52 14.88 -39.24
CA SER A 620 0.28 15.58 -38.24
C SER A 620 1.19 14.57 -37.54
N LYS A 621 2.50 14.90 -37.43
CA LYS A 621 3.45 14.03 -36.75
C LYS A 621 3.56 14.35 -35.26
N SER A 622 3.71 13.32 -34.44
CA SER A 622 4.08 13.48 -33.03
C SER A 622 5.50 14.01 -32.89
N THR A 623 5.72 14.78 -31.82
CA THR A 623 7.07 15.14 -31.38
C THR A 623 7.60 14.03 -30.46
N LEU A 624 8.79 13.52 -30.77
CA LEU A 624 9.47 12.47 -30.00
C LEU A 624 10.76 13.03 -29.39
N THR A 625 10.90 12.93 -28.08
CA THR A 625 12.11 13.37 -27.35
C THR A 625 12.53 12.30 -26.36
N ASP A 626 13.79 11.90 -26.39
CA ASP A 626 14.39 10.92 -25.47
C ASP A 626 13.57 9.60 -25.36
N ILE A 627 13.28 8.99 -26.52
CA ILE A 627 12.62 7.69 -26.60
C ILE A 627 13.65 6.57 -26.48
N THR A 628 13.47 5.68 -25.49
CA THR A 628 14.28 4.48 -25.33
C THR A 628 13.59 3.30 -26.03
N TYR A 629 14.30 2.62 -26.93
CA TYR A 629 13.80 1.46 -27.67
C TYR A 629 14.37 0.18 -27.06
N LEU A 630 13.50 -0.63 -26.46
CA LEU A 630 13.79 -1.93 -25.85
C LEU A 630 12.90 -3.01 -26.47
N VAL A 631 12.64 -2.92 -27.80
CA VAL A 631 11.71 -3.80 -28.51
C VAL A 631 12.09 -5.25 -28.32
N GLY A 632 11.12 -6.12 -28.02
CA GLY A 632 11.34 -7.51 -27.66
C GLY A 632 11.60 -7.75 -26.17
N THR A 633 11.81 -6.67 -25.37
CA THR A 633 11.97 -6.81 -23.93
C THR A 633 10.60 -6.92 -23.28
N LYS A 634 10.35 -8.03 -22.59
CA LYS A 634 9.22 -8.19 -21.68
C LYS A 634 9.48 -7.42 -20.40
N GLU A 635 8.50 -7.37 -19.52
CA GLU A 635 8.67 -6.90 -18.16
C GLU A 635 10.01 -7.41 -17.60
N PRO A 636 10.89 -6.51 -17.08
CA PRO A 636 12.10 -6.96 -16.43
C PRO A 636 11.72 -7.94 -15.32
N GLU A 637 12.29 -9.13 -15.32
CA GLU A 637 11.98 -10.14 -14.30
C GLU A 637 12.19 -9.52 -12.91
N LEU A 638 11.16 -9.57 -12.09
CA LEU A 638 11.31 -9.23 -10.69
C LEU A 638 12.35 -10.16 -10.08
N PRO A 639 13.25 -9.64 -9.23
CA PRO A 639 14.19 -10.50 -8.53
C PRO A 639 13.41 -11.56 -7.76
N SER A 640 13.76 -12.81 -7.93
CA SER A 640 13.19 -13.88 -7.12
C SER A 640 13.60 -13.73 -5.66
N GLU A 641 12.74 -14.19 -4.74
CA GLU A 641 13.09 -14.33 -3.33
C GLU A 641 14.44 -15.05 -3.19
N SER A 642 15.35 -14.45 -2.44
CA SER A 642 16.70 -14.97 -2.24
C SER A 642 16.84 -15.66 -0.89
N ASN A 643 17.62 -16.75 -0.84
CA ASN A 643 18.01 -17.40 0.40
C ASN A 643 19.29 -16.81 1.01
N ALA A 644 19.78 -15.65 0.51
CA ALA A 644 20.97 -15.01 1.04
C ALA A 644 20.85 -14.77 2.56
N LYS A 645 21.97 -14.99 3.27
CA LYS A 645 22.07 -14.86 4.72
C LYS A 645 21.78 -13.44 5.21
N LEU A 646 22.09 -12.43 4.38
CA LEU A 646 21.80 -11.02 4.66
C LEU A 646 21.31 -10.32 3.38
N LYS A 647 20.23 -9.57 3.49
CA LYS A 647 19.60 -8.83 2.41
C LYS A 647 19.44 -7.38 2.79
N ILE A 648 20.06 -6.47 2.04
CA ILE A 648 20.05 -5.04 2.30
C ILE A 648 19.52 -4.29 1.09
N LEU A 649 18.52 -3.45 1.32
CA LEU A 649 17.99 -2.51 0.35
C LEU A 649 18.39 -1.09 0.72
N PHE A 650 19.16 -0.44 -0.15
CA PHE A 650 19.52 0.97 -0.03
C PHE A 650 18.55 1.81 -0.85
N ILE A 651 17.89 2.78 -0.23
CA ILE A 651 17.01 3.76 -0.89
C ILE A 651 17.67 5.13 -0.81
N GLY A 652 18.07 5.69 -1.95
CA GLY A 652 18.70 7.00 -1.94
C GLY A 652 19.31 7.40 -3.29
N ASN A 653 19.82 8.61 -3.34
CA ASN A 653 20.37 9.25 -4.53
C ASN A 653 21.90 9.03 -4.67
N SER A 654 22.59 9.94 -5.37
CA SER A 654 24.04 9.86 -5.62
C SER A 654 24.90 9.82 -4.35
N PHE A 655 24.43 10.31 -3.22
CA PHE A 655 25.15 10.22 -1.95
C PHE A 655 25.13 8.80 -1.36
N THR A 656 24.01 8.10 -1.47
CA THR A 656 23.96 6.67 -1.15
C THR A 656 24.86 5.88 -2.12
N LYS A 657 24.79 6.17 -3.43
CA LYS A 657 25.64 5.54 -4.42
C LYS A 657 27.12 5.70 -4.08
N ASP A 658 27.54 6.91 -3.70
CA ASP A 658 28.92 7.17 -3.25
C ASP A 658 29.31 6.29 -2.04
N ALA A 659 28.40 6.12 -1.08
CA ALA A 659 28.66 5.39 0.16
C ALA A 659 28.72 3.87 -0.01
N VAL A 660 28.07 3.30 -1.03
CA VAL A 660 28.00 1.84 -1.23
C VAL A 660 28.88 1.34 -2.41
N GLU A 661 29.47 2.25 -3.18
CA GLU A 661 30.13 1.91 -4.46
C GLU A 661 31.19 0.81 -4.34
N HIS A 662 32.00 0.84 -3.28
CA HIS A 662 33.10 -0.11 -3.09
C HIS A 662 32.71 -1.41 -2.39
N LEU A 663 31.45 -1.54 -1.91
CA LEU A 663 31.00 -2.73 -1.18
C LEU A 663 31.19 -4.04 -1.95
N PRO A 664 30.87 -4.17 -3.25
CA PRO A 664 31.08 -5.43 -3.97
C PRO A 664 32.51 -5.92 -3.95
N GLY A 665 33.47 -5.02 -4.20
CA GLY A 665 34.90 -5.35 -4.17
C GLY A 665 35.42 -5.72 -2.78
N MET A 666 34.90 -5.03 -1.75
CA MET A 666 35.25 -5.32 -0.33
C MET A 666 34.67 -6.67 0.11
N LEU A 667 33.44 -7.02 -0.31
CA LEU A 667 32.82 -8.31 -0.05
C LEU A 667 33.59 -9.45 -0.70
N ALA A 668 33.98 -9.28 -1.96
CA ALA A 668 34.78 -10.27 -2.68
C ALA A 668 36.13 -10.50 -1.99
N ALA A 669 36.84 -9.45 -1.57
CA ALA A 669 38.08 -9.53 -0.82
C ALA A 669 37.94 -10.15 0.57
N ALA A 670 36.76 -10.05 1.18
CA ALA A 670 36.40 -10.69 2.45
C ALA A 670 35.90 -12.14 2.27
N GLY A 671 35.73 -12.62 1.04
CA GLY A 671 35.19 -13.95 0.74
C GLY A 671 33.67 -14.10 1.01
N ILE A 672 32.95 -12.99 1.20
CA ILE A 672 31.50 -12.99 1.49
C ILE A 672 30.73 -13.07 0.17
N LYS A 673 29.96 -14.14 -0.02
CA LYS A 673 29.14 -14.40 -1.22
C LYS A 673 27.66 -14.53 -0.91
N ASP A 674 27.28 -14.92 0.30
CA ASP A 674 25.92 -15.19 0.74
C ASP A 674 25.23 -13.91 1.24
N ILE A 675 25.19 -12.91 0.34
CA ILE A 675 24.61 -11.59 0.59
C ILE A 675 23.91 -11.04 -0.64
N LYS A 676 22.81 -10.33 -0.44
CA LYS A 676 22.07 -9.60 -1.47
C LYS A 676 22.05 -8.12 -1.12
N LEU A 677 22.63 -7.29 -1.99
CA LEU A 677 22.65 -5.85 -1.86
C LEU A 677 21.96 -5.22 -3.06
N TYR A 678 20.91 -4.45 -2.82
CA TYR A 678 20.21 -3.69 -3.87
C TYR A 678 20.20 -2.21 -3.51
N HIS A 679 20.36 -1.35 -4.50
CA HIS A 679 20.27 0.08 -4.34
C HIS A 679 19.27 0.66 -5.34
N MET A 680 18.11 1.10 -4.83
CA MET A 680 17.12 1.84 -5.58
C MET A 680 17.54 3.31 -5.65
N TYR A 681 18.08 3.66 -6.81
CA TYR A 681 18.72 4.94 -7.09
C TYR A 681 17.86 5.82 -7.99
N TYR A 682 17.77 7.08 -7.61
CA TYR A 682 17.36 8.15 -8.51
C TYR A 682 18.19 9.42 -8.23
N GLY A 683 18.79 10.00 -9.29
CA GLY A 683 19.71 11.13 -9.17
C GLY A 683 19.03 12.38 -8.59
N GLY A 684 19.55 12.89 -7.45
CA GLY A 684 19.08 14.14 -6.82
C GLY A 684 17.71 14.06 -6.17
N ARG A 685 17.05 12.91 -6.09
CA ARG A 685 15.73 12.76 -5.44
C ARG A 685 15.79 12.97 -3.94
N ARG A 686 14.68 13.50 -3.43
CA ARG A 686 14.36 13.72 -2.02
C ARG A 686 13.46 12.63 -1.52
N ILE A 687 13.37 12.40 -0.21
CA ILE A 687 12.54 11.32 0.34
C ILE A 687 11.08 11.43 -0.11
N PHE A 688 10.48 12.63 -0.10
CA PHE A 688 9.09 12.77 -0.50
C PHE A 688 8.84 12.36 -1.96
N GLU A 689 9.83 12.49 -2.83
CA GLU A 689 9.73 12.04 -4.23
C GLU A 689 9.80 10.51 -4.35
N TYR A 690 10.52 9.82 -3.45
CA TYR A 690 10.47 8.36 -3.32
C TYR A 690 9.11 7.90 -2.78
N THR A 691 8.55 8.64 -1.80
CA THR A 691 7.24 8.34 -1.23
C THR A 691 6.12 8.50 -2.26
N ASN A 692 6.15 9.59 -3.05
CA ASN A 692 5.16 9.88 -4.08
C ASN A 692 5.36 9.03 -5.36
N GLY A 693 6.59 8.66 -5.70
CA GLY A 693 6.92 7.82 -6.87
C GLY A 693 7.16 6.35 -6.50
N TYR A 694 6.58 5.88 -5.41
CA TYR A 694 6.86 4.56 -4.85
C TYR A 694 6.53 3.41 -5.81
N THR A 695 5.45 3.53 -6.57
CA THR A 695 4.99 2.54 -7.57
C THR A 695 5.50 2.82 -8.99
N THR A 696 6.21 3.92 -9.22
CA THR A 696 6.73 4.31 -10.53
C THR A 696 8.09 3.65 -10.80
N SER A 697 8.27 3.06 -11.98
CA SER A 697 9.52 2.37 -12.38
C SER A 697 10.40 3.14 -13.39
N VAL A 698 9.85 4.12 -14.10
CA VAL A 698 10.49 4.72 -15.29
C VAL A 698 11.81 5.46 -14.98
N ASP A 699 11.96 5.99 -13.79
CA ASP A 699 13.08 6.85 -13.41
C ASP A 699 14.08 6.18 -12.45
N TYR A 700 13.81 4.95 -12.01
CA TYR A 700 14.67 4.25 -11.05
C TYR A 700 15.72 3.39 -11.75
N HIS A 701 16.93 3.42 -11.19
CA HIS A 701 17.96 2.42 -11.40
C HIS A 701 18.01 1.49 -10.18
N CYS A 702 17.97 0.20 -10.39
CA CYS A 702 18.21 -0.80 -9.37
C CYS A 702 19.62 -1.38 -9.55
N TYR A 703 20.58 -0.86 -8.78
CA TYR A 703 21.92 -1.45 -8.74
C TYR A 703 21.91 -2.71 -7.88
N ARG A 704 22.35 -3.83 -8.42
CA ARG A 704 22.32 -5.17 -7.79
C ARG A 704 23.70 -5.72 -7.58
N CYS A 705 23.96 -6.30 -6.41
CA CYS A 705 25.15 -7.09 -6.09
C CYS A 705 24.72 -8.30 -5.27
N GLU A 706 24.80 -9.48 -5.87
CA GLU A 706 24.39 -10.74 -5.26
C GLU A 706 25.23 -11.91 -5.82
N ASN A 707 25.12 -13.08 -5.21
CA ASN A 707 25.78 -14.31 -5.66
C ASN A 707 27.30 -14.19 -5.82
N GLY A 708 27.96 -13.35 -5.01
CA GLY A 708 29.40 -13.15 -5.06
C GLY A 708 29.86 -12.23 -6.19
N ALA A 709 28.98 -11.39 -6.74
CA ALA A 709 29.35 -10.37 -7.72
C ALA A 709 30.41 -9.41 -7.14
N THR A 710 31.36 -9.01 -7.98
CA THR A 710 32.45 -8.10 -7.63
C THR A 710 32.21 -6.64 -8.02
N SER A 711 31.08 -6.36 -8.66
CA SER A 711 30.64 -5.05 -9.11
C SER A 711 29.13 -4.95 -9.08
N TRP A 712 28.62 -3.73 -9.08
CA TRP A 712 27.20 -3.45 -9.24
C TRP A 712 26.74 -3.71 -10.68
N THR A 713 25.59 -4.35 -10.85
CA THR A 713 24.87 -4.45 -12.13
C THR A 713 23.67 -3.49 -12.08
N ASP A 714 23.54 -2.66 -13.10
CA ASP A 714 22.43 -1.70 -13.22
C ASP A 714 21.26 -2.35 -13.96
N VAL A 715 20.09 -2.36 -13.35
CA VAL A 715 18.84 -2.84 -13.94
C VAL A 715 17.78 -1.76 -13.80
N THR A 716 17.20 -1.36 -14.92
CA THR A 716 16.12 -0.35 -14.96
C THR A 716 14.75 -1.00 -15.07
N GLY A 717 13.67 -0.23 -14.90
CA GLY A 717 12.31 -0.68 -15.17
C GLY A 717 11.57 -1.24 -13.97
N HIS A 718 12.13 -1.15 -12.76
CA HIS A 718 11.43 -1.55 -11.52
C HIS A 718 11.05 -0.35 -10.65
N SER A 719 9.85 -0.36 -10.10
CA SER A 719 9.43 0.56 -9.06
C SER A 719 10.05 0.19 -7.71
N LEU A 720 10.03 1.12 -6.77
CA LEU A 720 10.46 0.83 -5.40
C LEU A 720 9.53 -0.21 -4.73
N HIS A 721 8.22 -0.14 -5.00
CA HIS A 721 7.22 -1.13 -4.57
C HIS A 721 7.58 -2.55 -5.02
N GLU A 722 7.88 -2.74 -6.31
CA GLU A 722 8.23 -4.06 -6.85
C GLU A 722 9.48 -4.64 -6.21
N ILE A 723 10.51 -3.82 -6.02
CA ILE A 723 11.76 -4.27 -5.38
C ILE A 723 11.55 -4.58 -3.89
N VAL A 724 10.79 -3.76 -3.17
CA VAL A 724 10.47 -4.02 -1.75
C VAL A 724 9.69 -5.32 -1.60
N SER A 725 8.67 -5.52 -2.43
CA SER A 725 7.81 -6.72 -2.39
C SER A 725 8.49 -8.00 -2.88
N SER A 726 9.63 -7.88 -3.57
CA SER A 726 10.30 -9.04 -4.20
C SER A 726 11.09 -9.92 -3.24
N ASP A 727 11.39 -9.46 -2.03
CA ASP A 727 12.20 -10.23 -1.07
C ASP A 727 11.92 -9.84 0.40
N LYS A 728 12.31 -10.70 1.32
CA LYS A 728 12.26 -10.49 2.78
C LYS A 728 13.51 -9.74 3.22
N TRP A 729 13.51 -8.42 3.04
CA TRP A 729 14.66 -7.58 3.36
C TRP A 729 14.97 -7.61 4.87
N ASP A 730 16.24 -7.77 5.23
CA ASP A 730 16.71 -7.69 6.63
C ASP A 730 16.89 -6.24 7.06
N ILE A 731 17.46 -5.43 6.17
CA ILE A 731 17.82 -4.05 6.43
C ILE A 731 17.36 -3.18 5.25
N VAL A 732 16.76 -2.04 5.57
CA VAL A 732 16.46 -0.98 4.60
C VAL A 732 17.10 0.31 5.07
N THR A 733 17.89 0.96 4.19
CA THR A 733 18.47 2.27 4.50
C THR A 733 17.76 3.35 3.71
N VAL A 734 17.58 4.52 4.31
CA VAL A 734 16.96 5.70 3.70
C VAL A 734 17.91 6.89 3.80
N GLN A 735 18.02 7.70 2.73
CA GLN A 735 18.89 8.87 2.70
C GLN A 735 18.15 10.08 2.11
N GLU A 736 18.23 11.22 2.79
CA GLU A 736 17.68 12.48 2.29
C GLU A 736 18.74 13.25 1.48
N HIS A 737 18.26 14.01 0.47
CA HIS A 737 19.11 14.92 -0.29
C HIS A 737 19.73 15.98 0.62
N THR A 738 21.07 16.06 0.64
CA THR A 738 21.80 16.89 1.61
C THR A 738 21.43 18.39 1.54
N GLY A 739 21.27 18.95 0.33
CA GLY A 739 20.85 20.33 0.16
C GLY A 739 19.49 20.62 0.81
N ARG A 740 18.61 19.64 0.87
CA ARG A 740 17.34 19.74 1.57
C ARG A 740 17.47 19.54 3.08
N ALA A 741 18.29 18.62 3.52
CA ALA A 741 18.53 18.43 4.95
C ALA A 741 18.95 19.71 5.66
N VAL A 742 19.60 20.64 4.96
CA VAL A 742 20.02 21.94 5.52
C VAL A 742 19.01 23.07 5.31
N ALA A 743 18.08 22.94 4.36
CA ALA A 743 17.08 23.97 4.07
C ALA A 743 15.88 23.92 5.01
N TRP A 744 15.72 22.85 5.77
CA TRP A 744 14.47 22.54 6.43
C TRP A 744 14.51 22.77 7.93
N ASP A 745 13.55 23.52 8.43
CA ASP A 745 13.09 23.42 9.80
C ASP A 745 12.14 22.22 9.84
N TRP A 746 12.66 21.01 10.04
CA TRP A 746 11.94 19.73 10.15
C TRP A 746 10.40 19.88 10.32
N THR A 747 9.72 20.09 9.19
CA THR A 747 8.30 20.37 9.16
C THR A 747 7.48 19.09 9.26
N GLU A 748 6.21 19.20 9.63
CA GLU A 748 5.31 18.05 9.71
C GLU A 748 5.14 17.33 8.38
N SER A 749 5.11 18.05 7.25
CA SER A 749 5.05 17.45 5.93
C SER A 749 6.29 16.62 5.57
N GLN A 750 7.47 17.03 6.04
CA GLN A 750 8.72 16.30 5.84
C GLN A 750 8.76 15.03 6.68
N ARG A 751 8.37 15.14 7.95
CA ARG A 751 8.22 13.99 8.84
C ARG A 751 7.23 12.99 8.28
N ALA A 752 6.07 13.47 7.81
CA ALA A 752 5.06 12.64 7.17
C ALA A 752 5.58 11.93 5.91
N ALA A 753 6.40 12.59 5.09
CA ALA A 753 7.00 11.98 3.90
C ALA A 753 7.99 10.86 4.27
N VAL A 754 8.86 11.08 5.27
CA VAL A 754 9.80 10.05 5.73
C VAL A 754 9.06 8.88 6.39
N GLN A 755 8.11 9.18 7.27
CA GLN A 755 7.27 8.18 7.91
C GLN A 755 6.46 7.40 6.86
N GLY A 756 5.88 8.09 5.88
CA GLY A 756 5.13 7.46 4.80
C GLY A 756 5.95 6.50 3.94
N LEU A 757 7.23 6.81 3.67
CA LEU A 757 8.13 5.88 3.00
C LEU A 757 8.40 4.63 3.85
N VAL A 758 8.71 4.84 5.14
CA VAL A 758 8.93 3.73 6.09
C VAL A 758 7.70 2.85 6.20
N ASP A 759 6.50 3.44 6.27
CA ASP A 759 5.24 2.70 6.40
C ASP A 759 4.91 1.92 5.11
N LYS A 760 5.11 2.50 3.93
CA LYS A 760 4.96 1.78 2.64
C LYS A 760 5.91 0.58 2.56
N VAL A 761 7.18 0.77 2.89
CA VAL A 761 8.16 -0.34 2.90
C VAL A 761 7.78 -1.42 3.92
N LYS A 762 7.30 -1.04 5.11
CA LYS A 762 6.82 -2.02 6.11
C LYS A 762 5.60 -2.80 5.64
N ALA A 763 4.68 -2.14 4.95
CA ALA A 763 3.46 -2.77 4.44
C ALA A 763 3.75 -3.78 3.33
N ASP A 764 4.73 -3.47 2.47
CA ASP A 764 4.99 -4.24 1.25
C ASP A 764 6.10 -5.28 1.39
N CYS A 765 6.96 -5.19 2.42
CA CYS A 765 8.02 -6.18 2.63
C CYS A 765 7.41 -7.51 3.13
N PRO A 766 7.56 -8.62 2.37
CA PRO A 766 6.90 -9.88 2.69
C PRO A 766 7.34 -10.47 4.03
N GLU A 767 6.39 -10.90 4.84
CA GLU A 767 6.57 -11.71 6.06
C GLU A 767 7.52 -11.14 7.13
N LYS A 768 8.24 -10.05 6.89
CA LYS A 768 9.23 -9.51 7.81
C LYS A 768 9.31 -8.00 7.73
N THR A 769 9.25 -7.34 8.87
CA THR A 769 9.58 -5.90 8.95
C THR A 769 11.10 -5.75 8.99
N PRO A 770 11.72 -5.05 8.02
CA PRO A 770 13.17 -4.82 8.04
C PRO A 770 13.58 -3.86 9.14
N ASP A 771 14.85 -3.94 9.53
CA ASP A 771 15.49 -2.91 10.36
C ASP A 771 15.77 -1.67 9.50
N PHE A 772 15.29 -0.50 9.90
CA PHE A 772 15.49 0.75 9.18
C PHE A 772 16.70 1.53 9.72
N TYR A 773 17.57 1.99 8.82
CA TYR A 773 18.69 2.86 9.15
C TYR A 773 18.63 4.15 8.32
N PHE A 774 19.03 5.27 8.92
CA PHE A 774 19.12 6.53 8.20
C PHE A 774 20.59 6.83 7.83
N ILE A 775 20.86 7.16 6.57
CA ILE A 775 22.19 7.60 6.12
C ILE A 775 22.29 9.12 6.23
N MET A 776 23.08 9.59 7.17
CA MET A 776 23.43 11.00 7.32
C MET A 776 24.56 11.38 6.36
N SER A 777 24.21 12.05 5.27
CA SER A 777 25.15 12.43 4.20
C SER A 777 26.13 13.53 4.62
N GLN A 778 27.15 13.75 3.78
CA GLN A 778 28.21 14.72 4.02
C GLN A 778 27.80 16.19 3.75
N ALA A 779 28.46 17.12 4.44
CA ALA A 779 28.42 18.54 4.10
C ALA A 779 29.25 18.84 2.84
N TYR A 780 28.81 19.83 2.07
CA TYR A 780 29.48 20.28 0.86
C TYR A 780 30.79 21.01 1.19
N HIS A 781 31.72 21.00 0.28
CA HIS A 781 32.90 21.85 0.30
C HIS A 781 32.61 23.18 -0.42
N ASP A 782 31.97 23.12 -1.59
CA ASP A 782 31.57 24.30 -2.35
C ASP A 782 30.12 24.71 -1.99
N MET A 783 29.99 25.77 -1.20
CA MET A 783 28.70 26.29 -0.78
C MET A 783 27.85 26.82 -1.95
N ASN A 784 28.45 27.16 -3.08
CA ASN A 784 27.72 27.60 -4.27
C ASN A 784 26.93 26.48 -4.95
N LYS A 785 27.25 25.22 -4.64
CA LYS A 785 26.53 24.03 -5.14
C LYS A 785 25.17 23.83 -4.45
N ILE A 786 24.90 24.52 -3.36
CA ILE A 786 23.58 24.48 -2.73
C ILE A 786 22.63 25.31 -3.60
N ALA A 787 21.61 24.67 -4.19
CA ALA A 787 20.61 25.35 -5.02
C ALA A 787 19.91 26.46 -4.22
N THR A 788 19.63 27.59 -4.85
CA THR A 788 18.98 28.75 -4.19
C THR A 788 17.64 28.37 -3.55
N ALA A 789 16.88 27.46 -4.18
CA ALA A 789 15.63 26.92 -3.64
C ALA A 789 15.83 26.04 -2.39
N ASP A 790 17.02 25.46 -2.21
CA ASP A 790 17.36 24.59 -1.10
C ASP A 790 18.08 25.31 0.03
N ARG A 791 18.50 26.56 -0.18
CA ARG A 791 19.19 27.36 0.86
C ARG A 791 18.25 27.79 1.98
N GLY A 792 16.94 27.92 1.71
CA GLY A 792 16.00 28.49 2.67
C GLY A 792 16.46 29.90 3.11
N GLN A 793 16.35 30.19 4.42
CA GLN A 793 16.87 31.42 5.03
C GLN A 793 18.29 31.24 5.59
N LYS A 794 18.95 30.11 5.39
CA LYS A 794 20.27 29.80 5.98
C LYS A 794 21.40 30.03 4.98
N ASN A 795 22.26 31.00 5.27
CA ASN A 795 23.49 31.24 4.53
C ASN A 795 24.65 30.55 5.25
N PHE A 796 25.09 29.43 4.71
CA PHE A 796 26.32 28.77 5.18
C PHE A 796 27.52 29.41 4.51
N THR A 797 28.56 29.64 5.30
CA THR A 797 29.84 30.16 4.82
C THR A 797 30.93 29.12 4.90
N THR A 798 30.76 28.09 5.70
CA THR A 798 31.73 27.01 5.91
C THR A 798 31.08 25.62 5.85
N THR A 799 31.90 24.64 5.51
CA THR A 799 31.54 23.21 5.57
C THR A 799 31.09 22.75 6.96
N GLU A 800 31.73 23.33 8.01
CA GLU A 800 31.44 23.01 9.39
C GLU A 800 30.04 23.52 9.82
N GLU A 801 29.67 24.73 9.44
CA GLU A 801 28.33 25.26 9.69
C GLU A 801 27.25 24.35 9.04
N MET A 802 27.48 23.98 7.78
CA MET A 802 26.57 23.06 7.08
C MET A 802 26.48 21.69 7.78
N TYR A 803 27.62 21.13 8.17
CA TYR A 803 27.67 19.86 8.88
C TYR A 803 26.88 19.90 10.20
N ASN A 804 27.05 20.96 11.00
CA ASN A 804 26.35 21.11 12.27
C ASN A 804 24.82 21.15 12.09
N VAL A 805 24.34 21.77 11.01
CA VAL A 805 22.91 21.75 10.68
C VAL A 805 22.43 20.37 10.26
N ILE A 806 23.19 19.63 9.43
CA ILE A 806 22.89 18.25 9.05
C ILE A 806 22.77 17.37 10.29
N VAL A 807 23.71 17.47 11.22
CA VAL A 807 23.67 16.73 12.51
C VAL A 807 22.42 17.09 13.31
N SER A 808 22.10 18.38 13.45
CA SER A 808 20.92 18.82 14.19
C SER A 808 19.62 18.28 13.59
N MET A 809 19.48 18.33 12.26
CA MET A 809 18.32 17.80 11.54
C MET A 809 18.23 16.28 11.64
N THR A 810 19.37 15.59 11.53
CA THR A 810 19.40 14.13 11.66
C THR A 810 18.95 13.68 13.05
N LYS A 811 19.37 14.38 14.12
CA LYS A 811 18.91 14.06 15.48
C LYS A 811 17.40 14.21 15.62
N LYS A 812 16.81 15.30 15.12
CA LYS A 812 15.35 15.48 15.12
C LYS A 812 14.62 14.37 14.35
N LEU A 813 15.16 13.98 13.20
CA LEU A 813 14.60 12.90 12.41
C LEU A 813 14.63 11.56 13.15
N MET A 814 15.75 11.27 13.83
CA MET A 814 15.90 10.04 14.62
C MET A 814 14.98 10.02 15.86
N ASP A 815 14.63 11.16 16.41
CA ASP A 815 13.67 11.28 17.51
C ASP A 815 12.22 11.06 17.05
N ASP A 816 11.89 11.48 15.83
CA ASP A 816 10.51 11.52 15.31
C ASP A 816 10.11 10.28 14.49
N VAL A 817 11.06 9.59 13.84
CA VAL A 817 10.80 8.44 12.96
C VAL A 817 11.56 7.22 13.48
N PRO A 818 10.95 6.04 13.56
CA PRO A 818 11.52 4.87 14.25
C PRO A 818 12.61 4.18 13.42
N PHE A 819 13.72 4.88 13.15
CA PHE A 819 14.95 4.29 12.66
C PHE A 819 15.68 3.55 13.80
N LYS A 820 16.24 2.39 13.48
CA LYS A 820 17.04 1.62 14.44
C LYS A 820 18.33 2.34 14.83
N ASP A 821 19.01 2.94 13.84
CA ASP A 821 20.23 3.71 14.08
C ASP A 821 20.60 4.58 12.85
N VAL A 822 21.58 5.46 13.03
CA VAL A 822 22.14 6.30 11.98
C VAL A 822 23.43 5.73 11.42
N ILE A 823 23.66 5.92 10.11
CA ILE A 823 24.92 5.67 9.43
C ILE A 823 25.51 7.03 9.04
N ALA A 824 26.40 7.55 9.86
CA ALA A 824 26.88 8.91 9.77
C ALA A 824 28.07 9.06 8.78
N THR A 825 27.83 8.81 7.49
CA THR A 825 28.85 8.93 6.44
C THR A 825 29.37 10.37 6.33
N GLY A 826 28.54 11.35 6.67
CA GLY A 826 28.95 12.75 6.77
C GLY A 826 30.01 13.00 7.86
N THR A 827 29.84 12.38 9.03
CA THR A 827 30.84 12.47 10.12
C THR A 827 32.13 11.72 9.75
N CYS A 828 32.01 10.56 9.09
CA CYS A 828 33.15 9.83 8.56
C CYS A 828 34.00 10.69 7.63
N LEU A 829 33.39 11.38 6.69
CA LEU A 829 34.10 12.30 5.79
C LEU A 829 34.69 13.50 6.53
N GLN A 830 33.99 14.05 7.52
CA GLN A 830 34.55 15.14 8.34
C GLN A 830 35.77 14.68 9.15
N ASN A 831 35.76 13.47 9.75
CA ASN A 831 36.91 12.88 10.40
C ASN A 831 38.09 12.77 9.41
N LEU A 832 37.83 12.21 8.21
CA LEU A 832 38.84 12.04 7.19
C LEU A 832 39.43 13.40 6.72
N ARG A 833 38.65 14.47 6.69
CA ARG A 833 39.10 15.83 6.38
C ARG A 833 40.07 16.41 7.40
N THR A 834 40.07 15.90 8.63
CA THR A 834 41.08 16.28 9.65
C THR A 834 42.41 15.53 9.51
N SER A 835 42.45 14.45 8.73
CA SER A 835 43.64 13.60 8.55
C SER A 835 44.61 14.15 7.52
N SER A 836 45.77 13.50 7.41
CA SER A 836 46.80 13.77 6.39
C SER A 836 46.34 13.50 4.95
N LEU A 837 45.16 12.88 4.76
CA LEU A 837 44.61 12.60 3.42
C LEU A 837 43.80 13.77 2.84
N ASN A 838 43.53 14.80 3.63
CA ASN A 838 42.76 15.95 3.16
C ASN A 838 43.49 16.64 1.98
N ASN A 839 42.73 17.14 1.03
CA ASN A 839 43.25 17.80 -0.17
C ASN A 839 42.50 19.11 -0.47
N SER A 840 42.91 19.84 -1.50
CA SER A 840 42.36 21.15 -1.88
C SER A 840 40.86 21.09 -2.23
N MET A 841 40.33 19.94 -2.55
CA MET A 841 38.90 19.71 -2.83
C MET A 841 38.17 19.11 -1.62
N CYS A 842 38.77 19.07 -0.45
CA CYS A 842 38.21 18.49 0.76
C CYS A 842 37.59 17.10 0.53
N LEU A 843 38.33 16.25 -0.21
CA LEU A 843 37.97 14.87 -0.50
C LEU A 843 36.65 14.73 -1.29
N THR A 844 36.32 15.75 -2.08
CA THR A 844 35.19 15.72 -3.03
C THR A 844 35.70 15.79 -4.46
N ARG A 845 34.94 15.24 -5.45
CA ARG A 845 35.28 15.28 -6.87
C ARG A 845 34.79 16.55 -7.58
N ASP A 846 33.77 17.21 -7.02
CA ASP A 846 33.05 18.32 -7.65
C ASP A 846 32.55 19.37 -6.66
N GLY A 847 33.01 19.31 -5.40
CA GLY A 847 32.67 20.25 -4.33
C GLY A 847 31.53 19.76 -3.42
N TYR A 848 30.85 18.63 -3.71
CA TYR A 848 29.78 18.08 -2.88
C TYR A 848 29.69 16.55 -2.89
N HIS A 849 29.95 15.86 -4.00
CA HIS A 849 30.05 14.40 -4.02
C HIS A 849 31.42 13.93 -3.50
N MET A 850 31.46 12.78 -2.87
CA MET A 850 32.69 12.11 -2.46
C MET A 850 33.63 11.87 -3.65
N ASP A 851 34.93 11.89 -3.44
CA ASP A 851 35.86 11.47 -4.48
C ASP A 851 35.68 10.00 -4.84
N TYR A 852 36.12 9.57 -6.01
CA TYR A 852 35.92 8.20 -6.49
C TYR A 852 36.71 7.13 -5.72
N GLY A 853 37.70 7.50 -4.94
CA GLY A 853 38.60 6.58 -4.24
C GLY A 853 38.38 6.59 -2.73
N ILE A 854 39.28 7.28 -2.01
CA ILE A 854 39.45 7.13 -0.55
C ILE A 854 38.21 7.56 0.26
N SER A 855 37.47 8.59 -0.20
CA SER A 855 36.26 9.05 0.52
C SER A 855 35.13 8.03 0.42
N ARG A 856 34.87 7.51 -0.81
CA ARG A 856 33.90 6.43 -1.03
C ARG A 856 34.28 5.17 -0.26
N TYR A 857 35.57 4.85 -0.23
CA TYR A 857 36.08 3.71 0.51
C TYR A 857 35.86 3.86 2.03
N ALA A 858 36.10 5.03 2.61
CA ALA A 858 35.83 5.29 4.03
C ALA A 858 34.34 5.11 4.37
N ALA A 859 33.45 5.65 3.52
CA ALA A 859 32.00 5.47 3.69
C ALA A 859 31.58 4.00 3.54
N ALA A 860 32.15 3.28 2.58
CA ALA A 860 31.90 1.85 2.39
C ALA A 860 32.42 1.00 3.56
N CYS A 861 33.57 1.36 4.18
CA CYS A 861 34.04 0.74 5.43
C CYS A 861 32.97 0.89 6.55
N MET A 862 32.38 2.06 6.68
CA MET A 862 31.34 2.31 7.66
C MET A 862 30.10 1.45 7.40
N MET A 863 29.63 1.38 6.14
CA MET A 863 28.51 0.51 5.75
C MET A 863 28.82 -0.96 6.07
N PHE A 864 29.99 -1.42 5.72
CA PHE A 864 30.44 -2.79 5.92
C PHE A 864 30.47 -3.16 7.42
N GLU A 865 31.14 -2.37 8.25
CA GLU A 865 31.30 -2.66 9.68
C GLU A 865 29.96 -2.52 10.44
N LYS A 866 29.06 -1.60 10.03
CA LYS A 866 27.77 -1.40 10.69
C LYS A 866 26.72 -2.42 10.28
N LEU A 867 26.57 -2.69 8.97
CA LEU A 867 25.45 -3.44 8.44
C LEU A 867 25.80 -4.90 8.09
N ILE A 868 27.02 -5.16 7.67
CA ILE A 868 27.41 -6.45 7.07
C ILE A 868 28.17 -7.31 8.06
N SER A 869 29.25 -6.79 8.64
CA SER A 869 30.15 -7.50 9.56
C SER A 869 29.41 -8.28 10.68
N PRO A 870 28.38 -7.73 11.35
CA PRO A 870 27.65 -8.45 12.41
C PRO A 870 27.00 -9.75 11.97
N SER A 871 26.58 -9.86 10.72
CA SER A 871 25.95 -11.06 10.16
C SER A 871 26.98 -12.10 9.66
N PHE A 872 28.26 -11.73 9.55
CA PHE A 872 29.33 -12.58 9.04
C PHE A 872 30.47 -12.72 10.06
N ASP A 873 30.15 -13.22 11.26
CA ASP A 873 31.08 -13.56 12.35
C ASP A 873 32.00 -12.38 12.76
N ASN A 874 31.51 -11.15 12.63
CA ASN A 874 32.23 -9.91 12.90
C ASN A 874 33.56 -9.80 12.11
N VAL A 875 33.52 -10.20 10.84
CA VAL A 875 34.67 -10.11 9.94
C VAL A 875 35.27 -8.69 9.94
N LYS A 876 36.57 -8.57 10.09
CA LYS A 876 37.28 -7.29 10.21
C LYS A 876 37.83 -6.83 8.87
N LEU A 877 37.77 -5.51 8.66
CA LEU A 877 38.36 -4.89 7.46
C LEU A 877 39.87 -4.62 7.56
N ASP A 878 40.48 -4.82 8.72
CA ASP A 878 41.90 -4.59 8.93
C ASP A 878 42.80 -5.40 8.00
N THR A 879 42.35 -6.58 7.61
CA THR A 879 43.06 -7.48 6.68
C THR A 879 42.43 -7.55 5.30
N ASN A 880 41.44 -6.70 5.01
CA ASN A 880 40.77 -6.70 3.71
C ASN A 880 41.72 -6.20 2.61
N ALA A 881 41.94 -7.02 1.60
CA ALA A 881 42.89 -6.73 0.51
C ALA A 881 42.31 -5.84 -0.59
N TYR A 882 41.06 -5.40 -0.49
CA TYR A 882 40.50 -4.53 -1.52
C TYR A 882 41.21 -3.18 -1.60
N ARG A 883 41.58 -2.82 -2.81
CA ARG A 883 42.21 -1.54 -3.16
C ARG A 883 41.55 -1.02 -4.44
N TYR A 884 41.57 0.28 -4.63
CA TYR A 884 40.95 0.90 -5.81
C TYR A 884 41.92 1.87 -6.50
N ASN A 885 42.18 1.57 -7.75
CA ASN A 885 42.99 2.44 -8.60
C ASN A 885 42.06 3.33 -9.42
N VAL A 886 42.11 4.64 -9.18
CA VAL A 886 41.30 5.61 -9.93
C VAL A 886 41.85 5.70 -11.35
N SER A 887 41.07 5.26 -12.37
CA SER A 887 41.38 5.55 -13.74
C SER A 887 41.19 7.05 -14.01
N ASN A 888 42.09 7.68 -14.77
CA ASN A 888 42.00 9.05 -15.24
C ASN A 888 40.80 9.23 -16.19
N THR A 889 39.59 9.20 -15.66
CA THR A 889 38.41 9.64 -16.39
C THR A 889 38.35 11.16 -16.35
N THR A 890 37.72 11.79 -17.33
CA THR A 890 37.61 13.24 -17.57
C THR A 890 37.15 14.12 -16.41
N SER A 891 36.69 13.51 -15.31
CA SER A 891 36.34 14.18 -14.05
C SER A 891 37.30 13.83 -12.90
N GLY A 892 38.38 13.15 -13.16
CA GLY A 892 39.21 12.46 -12.18
C GLY A 892 40.37 13.23 -11.56
N SER A 893 40.50 14.55 -11.77
CA SER A 893 41.66 15.33 -11.32
C SER A 893 41.79 15.44 -9.79
N TYR A 894 40.79 14.98 -9.00
CA TYR A 894 40.77 15.12 -7.55
C TYR A 894 40.47 13.82 -6.78
N SER A 895 40.56 12.66 -7.42
CA SER A 895 40.30 11.38 -6.77
C SER A 895 41.55 10.74 -6.23
N THR A 896 41.55 10.38 -4.96
CA THR A 896 42.65 9.75 -4.26
C THR A 896 42.51 8.22 -4.34
N PRO A 897 43.48 7.49 -4.94
CA PRO A 897 43.42 6.02 -4.99
C PRO A 897 43.41 5.42 -3.58
N VAL A 898 42.81 4.23 -3.43
CA VAL A 898 42.88 3.44 -2.20
C VAL A 898 44.12 2.56 -2.25
N THR A 899 45.05 2.74 -1.33
CA THR A 899 46.33 2.05 -1.24
C THR A 899 46.54 1.41 0.12
N ASP A 900 47.55 0.56 0.28
CA ASP A 900 47.92 -0.01 1.57
C ASP A 900 48.28 1.03 2.64
N ALA A 901 48.81 2.16 2.21
CA ALA A 901 49.20 3.25 3.10
C ALA A 901 48.00 4.07 3.64
N ASN A 902 46.95 4.28 2.83
CA ASN A 902 45.86 5.18 3.22
C ASN A 902 44.54 4.45 3.60
N ALA A 903 44.35 3.18 3.20
CA ALA A 903 43.18 2.40 3.59
C ALA A 903 42.98 2.30 5.12
N PRO A 904 44.05 2.09 5.96
CA PRO A 904 43.89 2.09 7.41
C PRO A 904 43.40 3.42 7.99
N ILE A 905 43.82 4.57 7.41
CA ILE A 905 43.38 5.90 7.85
C ILE A 905 41.88 6.09 7.57
N ALA A 906 41.42 5.65 6.37
CA ALA A 906 40.01 5.69 5.98
C ALA A 906 39.14 4.79 6.87
N LEU A 907 39.60 3.57 7.17
CA LEU A 907 38.95 2.65 8.09
C LEU A 907 38.84 3.23 9.51
N GLN A 908 39.88 3.90 9.98
CA GLN A 908 39.88 4.54 11.30
C GLN A 908 38.88 5.72 11.35
N ALA A 909 38.77 6.53 10.28
CA ALA A 909 37.77 7.58 10.16
C ALA A 909 36.35 7.04 10.26
N ALA A 910 36.07 5.89 9.60
CA ALA A 910 34.79 5.19 9.66
C ALA A 910 34.48 4.72 11.09
N ARG A 911 35.42 4.10 11.77
CA ARG A 911 35.28 3.61 13.15
C ARG A 911 35.00 4.72 14.16
N TYR A 912 35.70 5.84 14.05
CA TYR A 912 35.41 7.02 14.88
C TYR A 912 33.99 7.54 14.64
N ALA A 913 33.51 7.54 13.41
CA ALA A 913 32.15 7.95 13.11
C ALA A 913 31.09 6.91 13.58
N LEU A 914 31.41 5.62 13.61
CA LEU A 914 30.56 4.59 14.22
C LEU A 914 30.45 4.76 15.75
N GLU A 915 31.55 5.11 16.41
CA GLU A 915 31.60 5.36 17.85
C GLU A 915 30.90 6.68 18.23
N LYS A 916 31.14 7.74 17.45
CA LYS A 916 30.61 9.08 17.70
C LYS A 916 29.91 9.65 16.45
N PRO A 917 28.71 9.21 16.13
CA PRO A 917 28.07 9.53 14.84
C PRO A 917 27.77 11.02 14.60
N TYR A 918 27.74 11.81 15.65
CA TYR A 918 27.40 13.23 15.61
C TYR A 918 28.54 14.18 16.01
N VAL A 919 29.76 13.66 16.16
CA VAL A 919 30.91 14.45 16.63
C VAL A 919 32.14 14.14 15.77
N VAL A 920 32.75 15.20 15.23
CA VAL A 920 33.99 15.06 14.48
C VAL A 920 35.12 14.68 15.44
N THR A 921 35.86 13.65 15.08
CA THR A 921 37.09 13.23 15.78
C THR A 921 38.30 13.73 14.98
N ASP A 922 39.19 14.50 15.62
CA ASP A 922 40.44 14.96 14.99
C ASP A 922 41.39 13.76 14.83
N MET A 923 41.88 13.55 13.61
CA MET A 923 42.74 12.44 13.20
C MET A 923 44.21 12.89 12.91
N LYS A 924 44.59 14.12 13.34
CA LYS A 924 45.98 14.62 13.20
C LYS A 924 46.93 13.85 14.05
#